data_1ed83b34a809b40e9eaff56f92e588c7
#
_entry.id   1ed83b34a809b40e9eaff56f92e588c7
#
_cell.length_a   1.000
_cell.length_b   1.000
_cell.length_c   1.000
_cell.angle_alpha   90.00
_cell.angle_beta   90.00
_cell.angle_gamma   90.00
#
_symmetry.space_group_name_H-M   'P 1'
#
loop_
_entity.id
_entity.type
_entity.pdbx_description
1 polymer ?
#
loop_
_entity_poly.entity_id
_entity_poly.type
_entity_poly.pdbx_seq_one_letter_code
_entity_poly.pdbx_strand_id
1 'polypeptide(L)'
;MELSLILFGGFAAQRPDGSVIALPTRKAEALLTILACRAGETQPRERLMALLWGDRADPQARHSLSQTLTSIRRALGGAAIMTMERDVVTLVPGAVETDVDRFQRLAVSDALADLRLAAELYRGPFLDGFKLRDAVCEEWLQLERDRLHDLAVSVLMKLAKCQAAGGDSDAATATLNRALALDPLAEGAHRQIIRLHLDQGAYNAAIRRYRQCADILKRELDTVPEPATADLYHEALRHLDSRPQELPRAAALEAAGGEVADSRAGHSLDVLWTQPAIAVFPFENLSGDANQAYFADGITEDIMTALSCWRRFPVIARNSTAFYRAKLGDVARAAQELGARYFLQGSVRRTAGKIRISVQLVDANSGMQIWAQKYDRDSDDFFAVQDEITACIVQNIEPQLSRAELHRALRKHPDNLDSWDYTQRALVRLYGAFSHLHEYAGADAAEARQLLHKAIELDPSSSYAYSLLALSHFHDALAGWTKNPPRVLAATLQAARRAVELDEDDWLSHALLGIALLWTSRQYDRAQQEVERAIALNPSAVIAHQFSGCVAMFAGRPAEAQAHLETVLQLDPRYQSRSLILADLSLSRLLLGNVDGAVADAREAVRREPENVRAHHRLVAALGHKGAEAEARDALRKLLQLQSDFSDAYIRATYPFRFRQHMALFAEGFRRAGWNGTIALEEAG
;
A
#
# COMPACT_ATOMS: atom_id res chain seq x y z
N MET A 1 -15.60 -5.09 34.70
CA MET A 1 -16.05 -6.40 34.16
C MET A 1 -15.35 -6.55 32.87
N GLU A 2 -14.27 -7.30 32.82
CA GLU A 2 -13.46 -7.45 31.58
C GLU A 2 -13.99 -8.65 30.80
N LEU A 3 -14.53 -8.37 29.60
CA LEU A 3 -14.92 -9.39 28.65
C LEU A 3 -13.65 -9.88 27.93
N SER A 4 -13.45 -11.18 27.80
CA SER A 4 -12.36 -11.76 27.03
C SER A 4 -12.89 -12.30 25.71
N LEU A 5 -12.22 -11.92 24.60
CA LEU A 5 -12.48 -12.50 23.27
C LEU A 5 -11.31 -13.39 22.88
N ILE A 6 -11.61 -14.61 22.54
CA ILE A 6 -10.70 -15.56 21.92
C ILE A 6 -10.98 -15.49 20.42
N LEU A 7 -9.97 -15.09 19.65
CA LEU A 7 -10.04 -14.87 18.20
C LEU A 7 -9.08 -15.76 17.43
N PHE A 8 -8.07 -16.33 18.08
CA PHE A 8 -7.20 -17.35 17.49
C PHE A 8 -7.82 -18.74 17.56
N GLY A 9 -8.01 -19.38 16.39
CA GLY A 9 -8.63 -20.70 16.27
C GLY A 9 -10.15 -20.68 16.31
N GLY A 10 -10.79 -19.51 16.15
CA GLY A 10 -12.24 -19.35 16.11
C GLY A 10 -12.72 -18.17 16.95
N PHE A 11 -14.04 -17.95 17.02
CA PHE A 11 -14.65 -16.90 17.83
C PHE A 11 -15.22 -17.46 19.13
N ALA A 12 -14.78 -16.94 20.28
CA ALA A 12 -15.45 -17.16 21.54
C ALA A 12 -15.42 -15.90 22.42
N ALA A 13 -16.56 -15.54 22.99
CA ALA A 13 -16.66 -14.46 23.96
C ALA A 13 -16.91 -15.07 25.37
N GLN A 14 -16.13 -14.65 26.36
CA GLN A 14 -16.17 -15.19 27.71
C GLN A 14 -16.27 -14.10 28.76
N ARG A 15 -17.01 -14.36 29.83
CA ARG A 15 -17.01 -13.51 31.04
C ARG A 15 -15.82 -13.89 31.94
N PRO A 16 -15.50 -13.06 32.94
CA PRO A 16 -14.44 -13.35 33.90
C PRO A 16 -14.63 -14.64 34.70
N ASP A 17 -15.85 -15.12 34.79
CA ASP A 17 -16.21 -16.40 35.45
C ASP A 17 -16.04 -17.60 34.53
N GLY A 18 -15.56 -17.40 33.29
CA GLY A 18 -15.35 -18.44 32.26
C GLY A 18 -16.63 -18.82 31.49
N SER A 19 -17.79 -18.24 31.79
CA SER A 19 -19.01 -18.54 31.04
C SER A 19 -18.98 -17.96 29.64
N VAL A 20 -19.36 -18.78 28.64
CA VAL A 20 -19.37 -18.39 27.24
C VAL A 20 -20.61 -17.55 26.93
N ILE A 21 -20.41 -16.48 26.18
CA ILE A 21 -21.49 -15.61 25.69
C ILE A 21 -21.74 -15.96 24.21
N ALA A 22 -22.93 -16.45 23.90
CA ALA A 22 -23.35 -16.66 22.53
C ALA A 22 -23.89 -15.35 21.91
N LEU A 23 -23.31 -14.92 20.81
CA LEU A 23 -23.86 -13.82 20.03
C LEU A 23 -24.91 -14.34 19.01
N PRO A 24 -25.95 -13.54 18.72
CA PRO A 24 -27.11 -14.04 17.96
C PRO A 24 -26.82 -14.29 16.47
N THR A 25 -25.80 -13.66 15.90
CA THR A 25 -25.48 -13.79 14.48
C THR A 25 -23.97 -13.68 14.23
N ARG A 26 -23.48 -14.30 13.15
CA ARG A 26 -22.09 -14.15 12.72
C ARG A 26 -21.69 -12.69 12.40
N LYS A 27 -22.62 -11.87 11.91
CA LYS A 27 -22.37 -10.43 11.73
C LYS A 27 -22.20 -9.70 13.06
N ALA A 28 -22.82 -10.16 14.12
CA ALA A 28 -22.59 -9.62 15.47
C ALA A 28 -21.23 -10.03 16.02
N GLU A 29 -20.79 -11.26 15.77
CA GLU A 29 -19.43 -11.72 16.11
C GLU A 29 -18.38 -10.92 15.35
N ALA A 30 -18.53 -10.74 14.03
CA ALA A 30 -17.63 -9.93 13.21
C ALA A 30 -17.59 -8.46 13.67
N LEU A 31 -18.76 -7.86 13.92
CA LEU A 31 -18.82 -6.47 14.37
C LEU A 31 -18.12 -6.28 15.72
N LEU A 32 -18.36 -7.18 16.67
CA LEU A 32 -17.68 -7.10 17.98
C LEU A 32 -16.15 -7.30 17.82
N THR A 33 -15.72 -8.21 16.96
CA THR A 33 -14.29 -8.41 16.66
C THR A 33 -13.65 -7.16 16.06
N ILE A 34 -14.28 -6.55 15.05
CA ILE A 34 -13.78 -5.33 14.41
C ILE A 34 -13.62 -4.20 15.44
N LEU A 35 -14.61 -4.05 16.33
CA LEU A 35 -14.57 -3.04 17.38
C LEU A 35 -13.52 -3.37 18.45
N ALA A 36 -13.34 -4.65 18.79
CA ALA A 36 -12.39 -5.08 19.80
C ALA A 36 -10.95 -4.93 19.35
N CYS A 37 -10.62 -5.34 18.09
CA CYS A 37 -9.28 -5.13 17.52
C CYS A 37 -8.92 -3.66 17.37
N ARG A 38 -9.84 -2.73 17.66
CA ARG A 38 -9.67 -1.28 17.62
C ARG A 38 -10.28 -0.62 18.84
N ALA A 39 -10.13 -1.24 20.00
CA ALA A 39 -10.66 -0.73 21.24
C ALA A 39 -10.08 0.65 21.57
N GLY A 40 -10.97 1.60 21.88
CA GLY A 40 -10.60 3.00 22.11
C GLY A 40 -10.63 3.89 20.85
N GLU A 41 -10.63 3.30 19.66
CA GLU A 41 -10.78 4.06 18.41
C GLU A 41 -12.27 4.27 18.08
N THR A 42 -12.60 5.47 17.66
CA THR A 42 -13.95 5.78 17.13
C THR A 42 -14.11 5.17 15.74
N GLN A 43 -15.08 4.27 15.58
CA GLN A 43 -15.36 3.65 14.28
C GLN A 43 -16.59 4.31 13.63
N PRO A 44 -16.43 4.95 12.45
CA PRO A 44 -17.56 5.52 11.72
C PRO A 44 -18.59 4.43 11.35
N ARG A 45 -19.87 4.71 11.59
CA ARG A 45 -20.95 3.75 11.25
C ARG A 45 -20.95 3.39 9.77
N GLU A 46 -20.61 4.31 8.89
CA GLU A 46 -20.52 4.08 7.44
C GLU A 46 -19.46 3.05 7.08
N ARG A 47 -18.29 3.10 7.75
CA ARG A 47 -17.25 2.10 7.57
C ARG A 47 -17.70 0.71 7.99
N LEU A 48 -18.37 0.63 9.14
CA LEU A 48 -18.91 -0.65 9.65
C LEU A 48 -20.03 -1.19 8.74
N MET A 49 -20.85 -0.32 8.16
CA MET A 49 -21.87 -0.69 7.18
C MET A 49 -21.22 -1.20 5.88
N ALA A 50 -20.23 -0.49 5.36
CA ALA A 50 -19.53 -0.89 4.15
C ALA A 50 -18.83 -2.25 4.30
N LEU A 51 -18.26 -2.54 5.48
CA LEU A 51 -17.58 -3.81 5.77
C LEU A 51 -18.55 -4.99 5.93
N LEU A 52 -19.73 -4.78 6.54
CA LEU A 52 -20.59 -5.89 6.94
C LEU A 52 -21.93 -5.97 6.18
N TRP A 53 -22.33 -4.92 5.48
CA TRP A 53 -23.57 -4.81 4.72
C TRP A 53 -23.39 -4.01 3.42
N GLY A 54 -22.22 -4.12 2.79
CA GLY A 54 -21.93 -3.43 1.53
C GLY A 54 -22.84 -3.79 0.36
N ASP A 55 -23.53 -4.91 0.47
CA ASP A 55 -24.54 -5.41 -0.49
C ASP A 55 -25.93 -4.78 -0.35
N ARG A 56 -26.16 -3.94 0.68
CA ARG A 56 -27.47 -3.36 1.00
C ARG A 56 -27.55 -1.88 0.72
N ALA A 57 -28.76 -1.40 0.43
CA ALA A 57 -29.03 0.03 0.38
C ALA A 57 -28.79 0.69 1.75
N ASP A 58 -28.26 1.93 1.77
CA ASP A 58 -27.88 2.67 2.98
C ASP A 58 -28.91 2.63 4.12
N PRO A 59 -30.22 2.85 3.91
CA PRO A 59 -31.19 2.81 5.00
C PRO A 59 -31.30 1.43 5.65
N GLN A 60 -31.22 0.35 4.84
CA GLN A 60 -31.29 -1.04 5.34
C GLN A 60 -30.01 -1.42 6.08
N ALA A 61 -28.84 -0.99 5.59
CA ALA A 61 -27.54 -1.20 6.25
C ALA A 61 -27.51 -0.50 7.61
N ARG A 62 -27.98 0.75 7.70
CA ARG A 62 -28.10 1.51 8.96
C ARG A 62 -29.01 0.83 9.97
N HIS A 63 -30.15 0.34 9.53
CA HIS A 63 -31.09 -0.40 10.37
C HIS A 63 -30.44 -1.69 10.89
N SER A 64 -29.82 -2.47 10.01
CA SER A 64 -29.11 -3.72 10.35
C SER A 64 -27.98 -3.51 11.34
N LEU A 65 -27.15 -2.49 11.15
CA LEU A 65 -26.08 -2.13 12.09
C LEU A 65 -26.65 -1.78 13.46
N SER A 66 -27.70 -0.94 13.51
CA SER A 66 -28.33 -0.52 14.78
C SER A 66 -28.95 -1.70 15.54
N GLN A 67 -29.62 -2.62 14.83
CA GLN A 67 -30.14 -3.85 15.41
C GLN A 67 -29.02 -4.76 15.93
N THR A 68 -27.94 -4.90 15.16
CA THR A 68 -26.80 -5.74 15.56
C THR A 68 -26.10 -5.17 16.80
N LEU A 69 -25.84 -3.87 16.87
CA LEU A 69 -25.28 -3.20 18.05
C LEU A 69 -26.18 -3.38 19.30
N THR A 70 -27.50 -3.24 19.12
CA THR A 70 -28.48 -3.46 20.20
C THR A 70 -28.45 -4.92 20.67
N SER A 71 -28.34 -5.87 19.75
CA SER A 71 -28.30 -7.30 20.10
C SER A 71 -27.01 -7.69 20.81
N ILE A 72 -25.86 -7.15 20.39
CA ILE A 72 -24.58 -7.30 21.10
C ILE A 72 -24.70 -6.76 22.52
N ARG A 73 -25.19 -5.52 22.67
CA ARG A 73 -25.37 -4.90 24.00
C ARG A 73 -26.23 -5.73 24.91
N ARG A 74 -27.33 -6.31 24.38
CA ARG A 74 -28.23 -7.20 25.16
C ARG A 74 -27.53 -8.50 25.55
N ALA A 75 -26.80 -9.14 24.62
CA ALA A 75 -26.07 -10.38 24.90
C ALA A 75 -24.99 -10.19 25.98
N LEU A 76 -24.38 -9.00 26.02
CA LEU A 76 -23.37 -8.61 27.00
C LEU A 76 -23.93 -8.08 28.31
N GLY A 77 -25.26 -8.23 28.54
CA GLY A 77 -25.90 -7.89 29.81
C GLY A 77 -26.12 -6.40 30.07
N GLY A 78 -26.13 -5.58 28.99
CA GLY A 78 -26.38 -4.14 29.09
C GLY A 78 -25.19 -3.32 29.61
N ALA A 79 -24.02 -3.94 29.77
CA ALA A 79 -22.80 -3.26 30.22
C ALA A 79 -22.43 -2.11 29.28
N ALA A 80 -21.95 -1.01 29.87
CA ALA A 80 -21.50 0.18 29.12
C ALA A 80 -20.12 -0.04 28.48
N ILE A 81 -19.98 -1.11 27.68
CA ILE A 81 -18.72 -1.45 27.00
C ILE A 81 -18.55 -0.71 25.66
N MET A 82 -19.60 -0.08 25.18
CA MET A 82 -19.61 0.69 23.93
C MET A 82 -20.29 2.04 24.15
N THR A 83 -19.67 3.10 23.67
CA THR A 83 -20.29 4.39 23.46
C THR A 83 -20.82 4.48 22.04
N MET A 84 -22.05 4.94 21.89
CA MET A 84 -22.72 5.10 20.60
C MET A 84 -23.13 6.56 20.47
N GLU A 85 -22.45 7.28 19.63
CA GLU A 85 -22.82 8.61 19.18
C GLU A 85 -23.55 8.51 17.84
N ARG A 86 -24.06 9.66 17.34
CA ARG A 86 -24.91 9.68 16.14
C ARG A 86 -24.28 8.95 14.95
N ASP A 87 -22.98 9.16 14.71
CA ASP A 87 -22.30 8.68 13.51
C ASP A 87 -21.09 7.77 13.78
N VAL A 88 -20.79 7.49 15.06
CA VAL A 88 -19.65 6.67 15.45
C VAL A 88 -20.00 5.66 16.53
N VAL A 89 -19.21 4.60 16.59
CA VAL A 89 -19.27 3.57 17.66
C VAL A 89 -17.84 3.40 18.19
N THR A 90 -17.71 3.44 19.50
CA THR A 90 -16.41 3.24 20.15
C THR A 90 -16.54 2.16 21.21
N LEU A 91 -15.65 1.18 21.20
CA LEU A 91 -15.51 0.23 22.29
C LEU A 91 -14.68 0.89 23.41
N VAL A 92 -15.18 0.85 24.63
CA VAL A 92 -14.51 1.46 25.79
C VAL A 92 -13.16 0.75 26.01
N PRO A 93 -12.04 1.48 26.09
CA PRO A 93 -10.72 0.89 26.35
C PRO A 93 -10.72 0.07 27.65
N GLY A 94 -10.16 -1.13 27.61
CA GLY A 94 -10.12 -2.03 28.77
C GLY A 94 -11.43 -2.75 29.13
N ALA A 95 -12.53 -2.46 28.42
CA ALA A 95 -13.79 -3.18 28.62
C ALA A 95 -13.78 -4.59 28.00
N VAL A 96 -12.97 -4.79 27.00
CA VAL A 96 -12.77 -6.06 26.27
C VAL A 96 -11.28 -6.28 26.11
N GLU A 97 -10.78 -7.45 26.50
CA GLU A 97 -9.43 -7.90 26.19
C GLU A 97 -9.49 -8.99 25.11
N THR A 98 -8.64 -8.89 24.06
CA THR A 98 -8.54 -9.93 23.07
C THR A 98 -7.21 -10.68 23.18
N ASP A 99 -7.21 -11.97 22.85
CA ASP A 99 -5.98 -12.76 22.72
C ASP A 99 -5.06 -12.19 21.63
N VAL A 100 -5.63 -11.58 20.59
CA VAL A 100 -4.90 -10.90 19.51
C VAL A 100 -4.16 -9.66 20.04
N ASP A 101 -4.80 -8.76 20.78
CA ASP A 101 -4.14 -7.58 21.33
C ASP A 101 -3.05 -7.96 22.33
N ARG A 102 -3.32 -8.97 23.15
CA ARG A 102 -2.34 -9.49 24.08
C ARG A 102 -1.14 -10.11 23.35
N PHE A 103 -1.42 -10.89 22.31
CA PHE A 103 -0.39 -11.47 21.44
C PHE A 103 0.48 -10.38 20.79
N GLN A 104 -0.13 -9.33 20.22
CA GLN A 104 0.58 -8.25 19.57
C GLN A 104 1.45 -7.46 20.54
N ARG A 105 0.95 -7.16 21.73
CA ARG A 105 1.75 -6.49 22.77
C ARG A 105 2.98 -7.33 23.18
N LEU A 106 2.81 -8.64 23.34
CA LEU A 106 3.88 -9.55 23.69
C LEU A 106 4.87 -9.80 22.54
N ALA A 107 4.41 -9.77 21.29
CA ALA A 107 5.24 -9.98 20.09
C ALA A 107 6.31 -8.90 19.87
N VAL A 108 6.12 -7.70 20.43
CA VAL A 108 7.09 -6.59 20.35
C VAL A 108 8.22 -6.77 21.38
N SER A 109 8.00 -7.53 22.44
CA SER A 109 9.01 -7.81 23.47
C SER A 109 10.10 -8.74 22.95
N ASP A 110 11.33 -8.56 23.45
CA ASP A 110 12.43 -9.51 23.26
C ASP A 110 12.67 -10.39 24.50
N ALA A 111 11.82 -10.28 25.52
CA ALA A 111 11.92 -11.10 26.72
C ALA A 111 11.41 -12.51 26.46
N LEU A 112 12.19 -13.52 26.86
CA LEU A 112 11.88 -14.94 26.66
C LEU A 112 10.50 -15.32 27.22
N ALA A 113 10.13 -14.78 28.39
CA ALA A 113 8.85 -15.06 29.03
C ALA A 113 7.65 -14.54 28.20
N ASP A 114 7.77 -13.32 27.67
CA ASP A 114 6.74 -12.70 26.87
C ASP A 114 6.57 -13.42 25.52
N LEU A 115 7.68 -13.77 24.87
CA LEU A 115 7.65 -14.52 23.61
C LEU A 115 7.06 -15.93 23.79
N ARG A 116 7.30 -16.60 24.94
CA ARG A 116 6.64 -17.87 25.25
C ARG A 116 5.13 -17.70 25.38
N LEU A 117 4.70 -16.71 26.13
CA LEU A 117 3.28 -16.41 26.27
C LEU A 117 2.63 -16.03 24.93
N ALA A 118 3.31 -15.22 24.09
CA ALA A 118 2.84 -14.92 22.75
C ALA A 118 2.67 -16.19 21.91
N ALA A 119 3.67 -17.08 21.91
CA ALA A 119 3.62 -18.35 21.17
C ALA A 119 2.50 -19.29 21.64
N GLU A 120 2.11 -19.23 22.92
CA GLU A 120 1.00 -20.01 23.48
C GLU A 120 -0.38 -19.42 23.13
N LEU A 121 -0.47 -18.09 22.95
CA LEU A 121 -1.71 -17.42 22.55
C LEU A 121 -2.10 -17.76 21.12
N TYR A 122 -1.14 -17.94 20.21
CA TYR A 122 -1.43 -18.29 18.81
C TYR A 122 -1.80 -19.79 18.69
N ARG A 123 -3.10 -20.06 18.77
CA ARG A 123 -3.66 -21.43 18.74
C ARG A 123 -4.15 -21.87 17.36
N GLY A 124 -4.17 -20.96 16.39
CA GLY A 124 -4.62 -21.19 15.02
C GLY A 124 -4.88 -19.88 14.29
N PRO A 125 -5.33 -19.93 13.03
CA PRO A 125 -5.63 -18.74 12.25
C PRO A 125 -6.67 -17.83 12.93
N PHE A 126 -6.55 -16.55 12.68
CA PHE A 126 -7.53 -15.56 13.16
C PHE A 126 -8.92 -15.88 12.64
N LEU A 127 -9.90 -16.03 13.56
CA LEU A 127 -11.27 -16.42 13.25
C LEU A 127 -11.33 -17.64 12.31
N ASP A 128 -10.66 -18.73 12.68
CA ASP A 128 -10.65 -19.96 11.89
C ASP A 128 -12.07 -20.51 11.67
N GLY A 129 -12.36 -20.95 10.44
CA GLY A 129 -13.68 -21.44 10.05
C GLY A 129 -14.78 -20.37 9.99
N PHE A 130 -14.47 -19.10 10.30
CA PHE A 130 -15.42 -18.02 10.20
C PHE A 130 -15.57 -17.54 8.75
N LYS A 131 -16.81 -17.56 8.23
CA LYS A 131 -17.15 -17.11 6.88
C LYS A 131 -18.37 -16.20 6.90
N LEU A 132 -18.28 -15.08 6.20
CA LEU A 132 -19.39 -14.17 5.90
C LEU A 132 -19.63 -14.15 4.40
N ARG A 133 -20.90 -13.96 3.99
CA ARG A 133 -21.27 -13.85 2.55
C ARG A 133 -21.03 -12.42 2.00
N ASP A 134 -20.06 -11.71 2.55
CA ASP A 134 -19.75 -10.34 2.17
C ASP A 134 -18.28 -10.29 1.73
N ALA A 135 -18.04 -9.95 0.46
CA ALA A 135 -16.72 -10.01 -0.16
C ALA A 135 -15.71 -9.06 0.51
N VAL A 136 -16.16 -7.87 0.92
CA VAL A 136 -15.30 -6.86 1.56
C VAL A 136 -14.85 -7.32 2.95
N CYS A 137 -15.76 -7.96 3.69
CA CYS A 137 -15.44 -8.50 5.00
C CYS A 137 -14.50 -9.73 4.90
N GLU A 138 -14.73 -10.61 3.92
CA GLU A 138 -13.84 -11.76 3.68
C GLU A 138 -12.43 -11.31 3.29
N GLU A 139 -12.31 -10.27 2.46
CA GLU A 139 -11.01 -9.69 2.11
C GLU A 139 -10.29 -9.12 3.35
N TRP A 140 -11.01 -8.37 4.19
CA TRP A 140 -10.46 -7.87 5.45
C TRP A 140 -10.01 -9.01 6.38
N LEU A 141 -10.84 -10.06 6.52
CA LEU A 141 -10.52 -11.23 7.34
C LEU A 141 -9.25 -11.94 6.82
N GLN A 142 -9.11 -12.07 5.50
CA GLN A 142 -7.93 -12.72 4.93
C GLN A 142 -6.67 -11.90 5.18
N LEU A 143 -6.73 -10.58 5.00
CA LEU A 143 -5.60 -9.69 5.29
C LEU A 143 -5.15 -9.78 6.76
N GLU A 144 -6.10 -9.82 7.71
CA GLU A 144 -5.77 -9.95 9.13
C GLU A 144 -5.23 -11.35 9.47
N ARG A 145 -5.72 -12.41 8.82
CA ARG A 145 -5.18 -13.75 8.96
C ARG A 145 -3.72 -13.82 8.52
N ASP A 146 -3.44 -13.32 7.34
CA ASP A 146 -2.08 -13.34 6.77
C ASP A 146 -1.12 -12.53 7.66
N ARG A 147 -1.52 -11.33 8.05
CA ARG A 147 -0.73 -10.46 8.93
C ARG A 147 -0.41 -11.10 10.29
N LEU A 148 -1.40 -11.71 10.94
CA LEU A 148 -1.22 -12.35 12.24
C LEU A 148 -0.46 -13.66 12.14
N HIS A 149 -0.59 -14.38 11.03
CA HIS A 149 0.19 -15.56 10.70
C HIS A 149 1.68 -15.24 10.57
N ASP A 150 2.03 -14.23 9.77
CA ASP A 150 3.41 -13.79 9.61
C ASP A 150 4.02 -13.32 10.94
N LEU A 151 3.23 -12.61 11.74
CA LEU A 151 3.65 -12.20 13.07
C LEU A 151 3.90 -13.42 13.98
N ALA A 152 3.09 -14.48 13.88
CA ALA A 152 3.27 -15.69 14.68
C ALA A 152 4.56 -16.44 14.28
N VAL A 153 4.85 -16.55 12.99
CA VAL A 153 6.12 -17.11 12.50
C VAL A 153 7.31 -16.29 13.04
N SER A 154 7.22 -14.96 12.97
CA SER A 154 8.25 -14.06 13.50
C SER A 154 8.47 -14.22 15.00
N VAL A 155 7.40 -14.32 15.79
CA VAL A 155 7.47 -14.57 17.25
C VAL A 155 8.16 -15.89 17.55
N LEU A 156 7.81 -16.97 16.84
CA LEU A 156 8.44 -18.27 17.01
C LEU A 156 9.93 -18.24 16.67
N MET A 157 10.33 -17.52 15.62
CA MET A 157 11.73 -17.36 15.26
C MET A 157 12.51 -16.53 16.30
N LYS A 158 11.94 -15.46 16.85
CA LYS A 158 12.53 -14.70 17.96
C LYS A 158 12.65 -15.56 19.22
N LEU A 159 11.60 -16.30 19.56
CA LEU A 159 11.59 -17.19 20.71
C LEU A 159 12.70 -18.23 20.62
N ALA A 160 12.84 -18.87 19.47
CA ALA A 160 13.89 -19.87 19.22
C ALA A 160 15.28 -19.26 19.34
N LYS A 161 15.49 -18.05 18.84
CA LYS A 161 16.76 -17.33 18.98
C LYS A 161 17.10 -17.05 20.45
N CYS A 162 16.12 -16.65 21.27
CA CYS A 162 16.31 -16.45 22.71
C CYS A 162 16.59 -17.77 23.45
N GLN A 163 15.92 -18.88 23.08
CA GLN A 163 16.15 -20.21 23.63
C GLN A 163 17.56 -20.73 23.31
N ALA A 164 18.00 -20.56 22.06
CA ALA A 164 19.34 -20.90 21.62
C ALA A 164 20.42 -20.13 22.38
N ALA A 165 20.21 -18.80 22.52
CA ALA A 165 21.12 -17.94 23.30
C ALA A 165 21.18 -18.34 24.79
N GLY A 166 20.09 -18.90 25.34
CA GLY A 166 20.01 -19.45 26.68
C GLY A 166 20.60 -20.87 26.80
N GLY A 167 21.15 -21.46 25.73
CA GLY A 167 21.72 -22.80 25.69
C GLY A 167 20.71 -23.94 25.52
N ASP A 168 19.42 -23.66 25.37
CA ASP A 168 18.36 -24.65 25.18
C ASP A 168 18.12 -24.91 23.68
N SER A 169 19.06 -25.59 23.05
CA SER A 169 19.03 -25.88 21.60
C SER A 169 17.88 -26.81 21.20
N ASP A 170 17.43 -27.68 22.09
CA ASP A 170 16.35 -28.64 21.84
C ASP A 170 14.99 -27.87 21.78
N ALA A 171 14.75 -27.01 22.77
CA ALA A 171 13.57 -26.15 22.77
C ALA A 171 13.58 -25.18 21.56
N ALA A 172 14.73 -24.64 21.20
CA ALA A 172 14.87 -23.79 20.02
C ALA A 172 14.50 -24.54 18.72
N THR A 173 15.01 -25.77 18.57
CA THR A 173 14.72 -26.64 17.42
C THR A 173 13.23 -27.01 17.37
N ALA A 174 12.61 -27.32 18.49
CA ALA A 174 11.19 -27.62 18.57
C ALA A 174 10.34 -26.40 18.19
N THR A 175 10.73 -25.21 18.66
CA THR A 175 10.05 -23.95 18.34
C THR A 175 10.19 -23.61 16.85
N LEU A 176 11.35 -23.80 16.24
CA LEU A 176 11.57 -23.57 14.80
C LEU A 176 10.78 -24.57 13.94
N ASN A 177 10.69 -25.82 14.35
CA ASN A 177 9.85 -26.80 13.65
C ASN A 177 8.36 -26.42 13.73
N ARG A 178 7.93 -25.82 14.83
CA ARG A 178 6.58 -25.24 14.93
C ARG A 178 6.38 -24.05 13.99
N ALA A 179 7.39 -23.19 13.83
CA ALA A 179 7.36 -22.10 12.83
C ALA A 179 7.24 -22.65 11.40
N LEU A 180 8.00 -23.72 11.08
CA LEU A 180 7.94 -24.38 9.77
C LEU A 180 6.66 -25.20 9.53
N ALA A 181 5.96 -25.60 10.58
CA ALA A 181 4.62 -26.18 10.44
C ALA A 181 3.57 -25.12 10.09
N LEU A 182 3.78 -23.86 10.49
CA LEU A 182 2.97 -22.74 10.07
C LEU A 182 3.35 -22.30 8.65
N ASP A 183 4.63 -22.04 8.41
CA ASP A 183 5.14 -21.64 7.10
C ASP A 183 6.35 -22.51 6.70
N PRO A 184 6.15 -23.54 5.87
CA PRO A 184 7.24 -24.39 5.37
C PRO A 184 8.28 -23.65 4.54
N LEU A 185 7.95 -22.45 4.02
CA LEU A 185 8.79 -21.62 3.19
C LEU A 185 9.62 -20.61 4.01
N ALA A 186 9.46 -20.58 5.33
CA ALA A 186 10.24 -19.73 6.22
C ALA A 186 11.72 -20.12 6.22
N GLU A 187 12.47 -19.73 5.20
CA GLU A 187 13.88 -20.07 5.04
C GLU A 187 14.74 -19.67 6.25
N GLY A 188 14.42 -18.53 6.88
CA GLY A 188 15.06 -18.09 8.11
C GLY A 188 14.96 -19.09 9.27
N ALA A 189 13.86 -19.86 9.37
CA ALA A 189 13.71 -20.91 10.36
C ALA A 189 14.57 -22.13 10.02
N HIS A 190 14.61 -22.54 8.74
CA HIS A 190 15.55 -23.58 8.28
C HIS A 190 17.00 -23.19 8.57
N ARG A 191 17.38 -21.94 8.29
CA ARG A 191 18.72 -21.41 8.53
C ARG A 191 19.11 -21.46 10.01
N GLN A 192 18.22 -21.07 10.90
CA GLN A 192 18.48 -21.18 12.34
C GLN A 192 18.68 -22.64 12.79
N ILE A 193 17.89 -23.59 12.28
CA ILE A 193 18.08 -25.02 12.57
C ILE A 193 19.43 -25.53 12.04
N ILE A 194 19.84 -25.15 10.84
CA ILE A 194 21.13 -25.51 10.27
C ILE A 194 22.25 -24.96 11.16
N ARG A 195 22.17 -23.72 11.61
CA ARG A 195 23.16 -23.13 12.55
C ARG A 195 23.21 -23.89 13.85
N LEU A 196 22.08 -24.18 14.46
CA LEU A 196 22.05 -25.01 15.70
C LEU A 196 22.73 -26.39 15.54
N HIS A 197 22.50 -27.05 14.39
CA HIS A 197 23.18 -28.33 14.10
C HIS A 197 24.68 -28.16 13.88
N LEU A 198 25.13 -27.05 13.26
CA LEU A 198 26.55 -26.74 13.12
C LEU A 198 27.21 -26.50 14.48
N ASP A 199 26.57 -25.70 15.34
CA ASP A 199 27.08 -25.40 16.68
C ASP A 199 27.17 -26.65 17.58
N GLN A 200 26.31 -27.64 17.33
CA GLN A 200 26.33 -28.97 18.00
C GLN A 200 27.30 -29.97 17.35
N GLY A 201 27.99 -29.60 16.26
CA GLY A 201 28.83 -30.49 15.50
C GLY A 201 28.07 -31.57 14.70
N ALA A 202 26.76 -31.43 14.57
CA ALA A 202 25.87 -32.36 13.87
C ALA A 202 25.82 -32.07 12.35
N TYR A 203 26.98 -32.02 11.68
CA TYR A 203 27.14 -31.56 10.29
C TYR A 203 26.23 -32.31 9.30
N ASN A 204 26.06 -33.63 9.45
CA ASN A 204 25.16 -34.39 8.60
C ASN A 204 23.68 -34.00 8.78
N ALA A 205 23.25 -33.57 9.96
CA ALA A 205 21.91 -33.06 10.21
C ALA A 205 21.73 -31.69 9.56
N ALA A 206 22.74 -30.82 9.65
CA ALA A 206 22.76 -29.52 8.97
C ALA A 206 22.61 -29.67 7.44
N ILE A 207 23.37 -30.61 6.83
CA ILE A 207 23.30 -30.91 5.39
C ILE A 207 21.91 -31.43 4.99
N ARG A 208 21.35 -32.37 5.76
CA ARG A 208 19.98 -32.87 5.49
C ARG A 208 18.95 -31.78 5.57
N ARG A 209 19.06 -30.87 6.56
CA ARG A 209 18.12 -29.74 6.73
C ARG A 209 18.23 -28.76 5.57
N TYR A 210 19.46 -28.46 5.13
CA TYR A 210 19.66 -27.62 3.94
C TYR A 210 19.00 -28.22 2.70
N ARG A 211 19.23 -29.53 2.43
CA ARG A 211 18.63 -30.22 1.28
C ARG A 211 17.10 -30.17 1.34
N GLN A 212 16.53 -30.42 2.52
CA GLN A 212 15.08 -30.31 2.73
C GLN A 212 14.56 -28.90 2.42
N CYS A 213 15.27 -27.85 2.87
CA CYS A 213 14.95 -26.47 2.54
C CYS A 213 15.03 -26.23 1.03
N ALA A 214 16.11 -26.64 0.38
CA ALA A 214 16.31 -26.49 -1.05
C ALA A 214 15.22 -27.20 -1.87
N ASP A 215 14.85 -28.42 -1.48
CA ASP A 215 13.79 -29.20 -2.14
C ASP A 215 12.42 -28.54 -2.01
N ILE A 216 12.09 -27.98 -0.84
CA ILE A 216 10.83 -27.26 -0.60
C ILE A 216 10.80 -25.98 -1.43
N LEU A 217 11.86 -25.16 -1.38
CA LEU A 217 11.94 -23.91 -2.13
C LEU A 217 11.89 -24.17 -3.64
N LYS A 218 12.57 -25.21 -4.11
CA LYS A 218 12.54 -25.60 -5.53
C LYS A 218 11.15 -26.04 -5.97
N ARG A 219 10.45 -26.84 -5.15
CA ARG A 219 9.12 -27.35 -5.49
C ARG A 219 8.03 -26.31 -5.43
N GLU A 220 8.01 -25.45 -4.39
CA GLU A 220 6.92 -24.51 -4.15
C GLU A 220 7.15 -23.14 -4.81
N LEU A 221 8.42 -22.73 -4.96
CA LEU A 221 8.78 -21.39 -5.46
C LEU A 221 9.71 -21.43 -6.68
N ASP A 222 10.16 -22.62 -7.11
CA ASP A 222 11.17 -22.81 -8.16
C ASP A 222 12.46 -21.98 -7.93
N THR A 223 12.84 -21.80 -6.66
CA THR A 223 14.00 -21.01 -6.24
C THR A 223 15.05 -21.88 -5.53
N VAL A 224 16.27 -21.33 -5.40
CA VAL A 224 17.34 -21.90 -4.59
C VAL A 224 17.42 -21.16 -3.25
N PRO A 225 17.97 -21.81 -2.19
CA PRO A 225 18.20 -21.17 -0.92
C PRO A 225 19.04 -19.90 -1.04
N GLU A 226 18.80 -18.93 -0.18
CA GLU A 226 19.57 -17.69 -0.09
C GLU A 226 21.07 -17.96 0.16
N PRO A 227 21.97 -17.06 -0.29
CA PRO A 227 23.41 -17.20 -0.07
C PRO A 227 23.78 -17.48 1.38
N ALA A 228 23.15 -16.79 2.33
CA ALA A 228 23.40 -17.01 3.77
C ALA A 228 23.06 -18.43 4.25
N THR A 229 22.08 -19.09 3.66
CA THR A 229 21.73 -20.50 3.95
C THR A 229 22.66 -21.45 3.22
N ALA A 230 23.07 -21.13 2.00
CA ALA A 230 24.05 -21.89 1.23
C ALA A 230 25.44 -21.84 1.87
N ASP A 231 25.84 -20.72 2.47
CA ASP A 231 27.12 -20.57 3.18
C ASP A 231 27.21 -21.55 4.38
N LEU A 232 26.13 -21.73 5.12
CA LEU A 232 26.07 -22.72 6.22
C LEU A 232 26.21 -24.16 5.71
N TYR A 233 25.67 -24.46 4.55
CA TYR A 233 25.86 -25.75 3.92
C TYR A 233 27.33 -25.99 3.53
N HIS A 234 27.98 -24.98 2.95
CA HIS A 234 29.42 -25.05 2.64
C HIS A 234 30.29 -25.12 3.89
N GLU A 235 29.88 -24.47 4.99
CA GLU A 235 30.51 -24.58 6.30
C GLU A 235 30.42 -26.00 6.82
N ALA A 236 29.24 -26.65 6.74
CA ALA A 236 29.04 -28.03 7.13
C ALA A 236 29.93 -29.02 6.33
N LEU A 237 30.04 -28.80 5.00
CA LEU A 237 30.89 -29.61 4.14
C LEU A 237 32.39 -29.49 4.50
N ARG A 238 32.86 -28.24 4.70
CA ARG A 238 34.27 -27.99 5.11
C ARG A 238 34.63 -28.69 6.40
N HIS A 239 33.75 -28.75 7.39
CA HIS A 239 33.96 -29.45 8.63
C HIS A 239 33.95 -30.98 8.49
N LEU A 240 33.24 -31.51 7.49
CA LEU A 240 33.29 -32.93 7.16
C LEU A 240 34.59 -33.33 6.43
N ASP A 241 35.07 -32.47 5.53
CA ASP A 241 36.30 -32.73 4.76
C ASP A 241 37.57 -32.55 5.60
N SER A 242 37.52 -31.78 6.70
CA SER A 242 38.65 -31.55 7.60
C SER A 242 38.89 -32.69 8.63
N ARG A 243 38.10 -33.76 8.65
CA ARG A 243 38.42 -34.96 9.43
C ARG A 243 39.53 -35.78 8.75
N PRO A 244 40.64 -36.12 9.43
CA PRO A 244 41.67 -36.94 8.82
C PRO A 244 41.09 -38.32 8.49
N GLN A 245 40.82 -38.57 7.22
CA GLN A 245 40.63 -39.94 6.74
C GLN A 245 41.99 -40.58 6.53
N GLU A 246 42.39 -41.45 7.42
CA GLU A 246 43.33 -42.54 7.07
C GLU A 246 42.60 -43.42 6.06
N LEU A 247 43.00 -43.36 4.80
CA LEU A 247 42.86 -44.46 3.83
C LEU A 247 43.75 -44.19 2.59
N PRO A 248 44.20 -45.24 1.88
CA PRO A 248 45.50 -45.29 1.26
C PRO A 248 45.56 -44.65 -0.12
N ARG A 249 46.77 -44.16 -0.37
CA ARG A 249 47.27 -43.70 -1.66
C ARG A 249 47.14 -44.76 -2.75
N ALA A 250 46.52 -44.46 -3.86
CA ALA A 250 46.84 -45.07 -5.14
C ALA A 250 46.58 -44.10 -6.29
N ALA A 251 47.68 -43.76 -6.95
CA ALA A 251 47.91 -43.49 -8.36
C ALA A 251 47.31 -42.21 -8.96
N ALA A 252 48.26 -41.33 -9.16
CA ALA A 252 48.30 -40.35 -10.22
C ALA A 252 48.25 -41.01 -11.60
N LEU A 253 47.72 -40.27 -12.57
CA LEU A 253 48.23 -40.15 -13.96
C LEU A 253 47.35 -39.16 -14.71
N GLU A 254 47.94 -37.99 -15.05
CA GLU A 254 48.29 -37.58 -16.42
C GLU A 254 47.14 -37.70 -17.44
N ALA A 255 46.81 -36.75 -18.27
CA ALA A 255 47.56 -35.69 -18.93
C ALA A 255 46.63 -34.74 -19.63
N ALA A 256 47.16 -33.57 -19.82
CA ALA A 256 46.92 -32.57 -20.84
C ALA A 256 46.28 -33.01 -22.17
N GLY A 257 45.48 -32.14 -22.70
CA GLY A 257 45.04 -32.16 -24.08
C GLY A 257 43.95 -31.17 -24.32
N GLY A 258 44.34 -30.04 -24.82
CA GLY A 258 43.50 -28.92 -25.17
C GLY A 258 42.58 -29.20 -26.35
N GLU A 259 41.65 -28.36 -26.51
CA GLU A 259 41.38 -27.47 -27.63
C GLU A 259 39.99 -26.85 -27.52
N VAL A 260 40.05 -25.55 -27.49
CA VAL A 260 39.29 -24.58 -28.26
C VAL A 260 37.76 -24.73 -28.30
N ALA A 261 37.17 -23.99 -27.42
CA ALA A 261 36.24 -22.93 -27.64
C ALA A 261 35.13 -23.10 -28.70
N ASP A 262 33.93 -23.23 -28.28
CA ASP A 262 32.88 -22.44 -28.89
C ASP A 262 32.06 -21.75 -27.77
N SER A 263 32.53 -20.56 -27.42
CA SER A 263 31.89 -19.64 -26.50
C SER A 263 30.75 -18.96 -27.23
N ARG A 264 29.59 -19.60 -27.20
CA ARG A 264 28.32 -18.87 -27.27
C ARG A 264 27.62 -18.99 -25.92
N ALA A 265 28.26 -18.34 -24.95
CA ALA A 265 27.62 -18.00 -23.70
C ALA A 265 26.38 -17.18 -24.02
N GLY A 266 25.23 -17.76 -23.73
CA GLY A 266 24.06 -16.99 -23.49
C GLY A 266 24.37 -16.03 -22.33
N HIS A 267 24.65 -14.78 -22.67
CA HIS A 267 24.66 -13.72 -21.65
C HIS A 267 23.24 -13.62 -21.14
N SER A 268 23.04 -14.12 -19.95
CA SER A 268 21.89 -13.80 -19.12
C SER A 268 21.80 -12.28 -19.06
N LEU A 269 20.70 -11.71 -19.52
CA LEU A 269 20.40 -10.28 -19.47
C LEU A 269 20.08 -9.79 -18.05
N ASP A 270 20.39 -10.60 -17.02
CA ASP A 270 20.09 -10.35 -15.61
C ASP A 270 20.79 -9.11 -15.00
N VAL A 271 21.61 -8.41 -15.78
CA VAL A 271 22.41 -7.29 -15.24
C VAL A 271 21.85 -5.91 -15.62
N LEU A 272 20.80 -5.81 -16.43
CA LEU A 272 20.38 -4.52 -17.01
C LEU A 272 19.27 -3.79 -16.26
N TRP A 273 18.53 -4.44 -15.34
CA TRP A 273 17.39 -3.80 -14.70
C TRP A 273 17.48 -3.90 -13.17
N THR A 274 17.70 -2.79 -12.51
CA THR A 274 17.52 -2.66 -11.04
C THR A 274 16.04 -2.74 -10.65
N GLN A 275 15.12 -2.52 -11.61
CA GLN A 275 13.67 -2.55 -11.46
C GLN A 275 13.08 -3.76 -12.21
N PRO A 276 11.98 -4.36 -11.69
CA PRO A 276 11.32 -5.49 -12.35
C PRO A 276 10.67 -5.07 -13.67
N ALA A 277 11.05 -5.71 -14.79
CA ALA A 277 10.52 -5.42 -16.12
C ALA A 277 9.19 -6.17 -16.37
N ILE A 278 8.35 -5.59 -17.24
CA ILE A 278 7.08 -6.16 -17.71
C ILE A 278 7.18 -6.48 -19.20
N ALA A 279 6.77 -7.69 -19.57
CA ALA A 279 6.56 -8.06 -20.97
C ALA A 279 5.05 -8.06 -21.29
N VAL A 280 4.63 -7.40 -22.35
CA VAL A 280 3.26 -7.52 -22.88
C VAL A 280 3.32 -8.38 -24.13
N PHE A 281 2.72 -9.58 -24.03
CA PHE A 281 2.64 -10.48 -25.18
C PHE A 281 1.46 -10.11 -26.08
N PRO A 282 1.58 -10.35 -27.41
CA PRO A 282 0.48 -10.09 -28.33
C PRO A 282 -0.80 -10.79 -27.91
N PHE A 283 -1.91 -10.06 -27.85
CA PHE A 283 -3.20 -10.61 -27.50
C PHE A 283 -3.69 -11.57 -28.59
N GLU A 284 -4.31 -12.67 -28.19
CA GLU A 284 -4.87 -13.66 -29.11
C GLU A 284 -6.21 -13.19 -29.68
N ASN A 285 -6.36 -13.27 -31.00
CA ASN A 285 -7.65 -13.05 -31.64
C ASN A 285 -8.47 -14.34 -31.64
N LEU A 286 -9.49 -14.39 -30.79
CA LEU A 286 -10.44 -15.51 -30.66
C LEU A 286 -11.80 -15.23 -31.35
N SER A 287 -11.87 -14.24 -32.24
CA SER A 287 -13.10 -13.85 -32.95
C SER A 287 -13.48 -14.77 -34.10
N GLY A 288 -12.61 -15.68 -34.54
CA GLY A 288 -12.81 -16.56 -35.69
C GLY A 288 -12.65 -15.89 -37.07
N ASP A 289 -12.35 -14.57 -37.11
CA ASP A 289 -12.10 -13.77 -38.31
C ASP A 289 -10.67 -13.23 -38.27
N ALA A 290 -9.83 -13.71 -39.18
CA ALA A 290 -8.43 -13.29 -39.28
C ALA A 290 -8.27 -11.79 -39.58
N ASN A 291 -9.26 -11.16 -40.25
CA ASN A 291 -9.24 -9.73 -40.54
C ASN A 291 -9.36 -8.85 -39.29
N GLN A 292 -9.70 -9.40 -38.12
CA GLN A 292 -9.79 -8.69 -36.85
C GLN A 292 -8.49 -8.79 -36.00
N ALA A 293 -7.41 -9.37 -36.54
CA ALA A 293 -6.13 -9.47 -35.83
C ALA A 293 -5.53 -8.08 -35.50
N TYR A 294 -5.78 -7.08 -36.36
CA TYR A 294 -5.30 -5.72 -36.15
C TYR A 294 -5.82 -5.08 -34.84
N PHE A 295 -7.01 -5.48 -34.39
CA PHE A 295 -7.58 -4.98 -33.14
C PHE A 295 -6.86 -5.54 -31.90
N ALA A 296 -6.54 -6.82 -31.91
CA ALA A 296 -5.75 -7.44 -30.85
C ALA A 296 -4.33 -6.85 -30.80
N ASP A 297 -3.75 -6.57 -31.98
CA ASP A 297 -2.46 -5.93 -32.11
C ASP A 297 -2.49 -4.47 -31.61
N GLY A 298 -3.54 -3.70 -31.96
CA GLY A 298 -3.75 -2.33 -31.51
C GLY A 298 -3.86 -2.23 -29.98
N ILE A 299 -4.72 -3.03 -29.36
CA ILE A 299 -4.83 -3.09 -27.90
C ILE A 299 -3.48 -3.44 -27.23
N THR A 300 -2.74 -4.39 -27.80
CA THR A 300 -1.41 -4.75 -27.29
C THR A 300 -0.47 -3.54 -27.32
N GLU A 301 -0.46 -2.79 -28.41
CA GLU A 301 0.39 -1.62 -28.61
C GLU A 301 0.02 -0.47 -27.68
N ASP A 302 -1.29 -0.20 -27.53
CA ASP A 302 -1.78 0.86 -26.64
C ASP A 302 -1.48 0.56 -25.18
N ILE A 303 -1.67 -0.70 -24.75
CA ILE A 303 -1.31 -1.12 -23.40
C ILE A 303 0.20 -0.96 -23.17
N MET A 304 1.04 -1.36 -24.12
CA MET A 304 2.50 -1.19 -24.01
C MET A 304 2.89 0.29 -23.91
N THR A 305 2.28 1.11 -24.75
CA THR A 305 2.52 2.57 -24.76
C THR A 305 2.12 3.18 -23.44
N ALA A 306 0.92 2.88 -22.94
CA ALA A 306 0.42 3.43 -21.71
C ALA A 306 1.20 2.93 -20.46
N LEU A 307 1.62 1.66 -20.44
CA LEU A 307 2.49 1.13 -19.38
C LEU A 307 3.87 1.78 -19.41
N SER A 308 4.42 2.10 -20.59
CA SER A 308 5.72 2.76 -20.72
C SER A 308 5.74 4.15 -20.07
N CYS A 309 4.59 4.82 -19.95
CA CYS A 309 4.47 6.11 -19.27
C CYS A 309 4.68 6.01 -17.75
N TRP A 310 4.62 4.82 -17.17
CA TRP A 310 4.75 4.69 -15.70
C TRP A 310 6.17 4.82 -15.17
N ARG A 311 7.18 4.52 -15.99
CA ARG A 311 8.61 4.61 -15.65
C ARG A 311 9.07 3.75 -14.44
N ARG A 312 8.15 3.28 -13.61
CA ARG A 312 8.42 2.39 -12.46
C ARG A 312 8.80 0.97 -12.86
N PHE A 313 8.21 0.50 -13.96
CA PHE A 313 8.37 -0.85 -14.46
C PHE A 313 8.80 -0.75 -15.93
N PRO A 314 10.06 -1.02 -16.25
CA PRO A 314 10.51 -1.06 -17.64
C PRO A 314 9.65 -2.01 -18.46
N VAL A 315 9.17 -1.56 -19.63
CA VAL A 315 8.35 -2.37 -20.54
C VAL A 315 9.21 -2.93 -21.64
N ILE A 316 9.19 -4.25 -21.80
CA ILE A 316 9.95 -4.93 -22.86
C ILE A 316 9.40 -4.55 -24.23
N ALA A 317 10.30 -4.16 -25.15
CA ALA A 317 9.93 -3.68 -26.47
C ALA A 317 9.11 -4.71 -27.27
N ARG A 318 8.11 -4.22 -28.03
CA ARG A 318 7.19 -5.03 -28.85
C ARG A 318 7.88 -6.04 -29.74
N ASN A 319 8.96 -5.65 -30.41
CA ASN A 319 9.68 -6.55 -31.33
C ASN A 319 10.22 -7.79 -30.60
N SER A 320 10.62 -7.65 -29.34
CA SER A 320 11.09 -8.75 -28.51
C SER A 320 9.98 -9.71 -28.14
N THR A 321 8.79 -9.20 -27.73
CA THR A 321 7.64 -10.03 -27.36
C THR A 321 6.95 -10.64 -28.59
N ALA A 322 6.89 -9.92 -29.71
CA ALA A 322 6.31 -10.40 -30.97
C ALA A 322 7.03 -11.61 -31.55
N PHE A 323 8.35 -11.74 -31.31
CA PHE A 323 9.13 -12.91 -31.75
C PHE A 323 8.59 -14.23 -31.17
N TYR A 324 7.99 -14.18 -30.00
CA TYR A 324 7.45 -15.36 -29.30
C TYR A 324 6.00 -15.68 -29.68
N ARG A 325 5.34 -14.89 -30.57
CA ARG A 325 3.96 -15.15 -31.02
C ARG A 325 3.73 -16.57 -31.54
N ALA A 326 4.72 -17.15 -32.23
CA ALA A 326 4.65 -18.50 -32.78
C ALA A 326 4.99 -19.61 -31.76
N LYS A 327 5.49 -19.26 -30.58
CA LYS A 327 5.95 -20.17 -29.52
C LYS A 327 5.08 -20.11 -28.26
N LEU A 328 3.83 -19.74 -28.38
CA LEU A 328 2.90 -19.49 -27.26
C LEU A 328 2.65 -20.68 -26.31
N GLY A 329 3.35 -21.80 -26.46
CA GLY A 329 3.24 -22.94 -25.54
C GLY A 329 3.90 -22.72 -24.16
N ASP A 330 4.83 -21.76 -24.04
CA ASP A 330 5.54 -21.46 -22.76
C ASP A 330 5.85 -19.95 -22.65
N VAL A 331 4.81 -19.17 -22.43
CA VAL A 331 4.89 -17.70 -22.32
C VAL A 331 5.71 -17.27 -21.11
N ALA A 332 5.65 -18.03 -20.02
CA ALA A 332 6.41 -17.75 -18.80
C ALA A 332 7.92 -17.86 -19.06
N ARG A 333 8.33 -18.91 -19.78
CA ARG A 333 9.73 -19.08 -20.18
C ARG A 333 10.19 -17.97 -21.12
N ALA A 334 9.34 -17.58 -22.09
CA ALA A 334 9.64 -16.48 -22.99
C ALA A 334 9.85 -15.16 -22.23
N ALA A 335 9.01 -14.89 -21.21
CA ALA A 335 9.16 -13.71 -20.35
C ALA A 335 10.48 -13.76 -19.57
N GLN A 336 10.86 -14.92 -19.02
CA GLN A 336 12.15 -15.11 -18.34
C GLN A 336 13.35 -14.91 -19.28
N GLU A 337 13.31 -15.47 -20.49
CA GLU A 337 14.35 -15.29 -21.51
C GLU A 337 14.52 -13.81 -21.90
N LEU A 338 13.46 -13.01 -21.81
CA LEU A 338 13.47 -11.56 -22.03
C LEU A 338 13.89 -10.75 -20.79
N GLY A 339 14.15 -11.40 -19.65
CA GLY A 339 14.45 -10.73 -18.40
C GLY A 339 13.23 -10.02 -17.78
N ALA A 340 12.00 -10.34 -18.23
CA ALA A 340 10.79 -9.80 -17.67
C ALA A 340 10.38 -10.57 -16.41
N ARG A 341 10.14 -9.84 -15.32
CA ARG A 341 9.63 -10.43 -14.08
C ARG A 341 8.13 -10.69 -14.16
N TYR A 342 7.42 -9.81 -14.82
CA TYR A 342 5.98 -9.90 -15.01
C TYR A 342 5.65 -9.96 -16.48
N PHE A 343 4.57 -10.66 -16.81
CA PHE A 343 4.04 -10.57 -18.15
C PHE A 343 2.54 -10.43 -18.18
N LEU A 344 2.09 -9.68 -19.18
CA LEU A 344 0.69 -9.49 -19.51
C LEU A 344 0.38 -10.28 -20.76
N GLN A 345 -0.70 -11.04 -20.71
CA GLN A 345 -1.25 -11.74 -21.87
C GLN A 345 -2.77 -11.62 -21.87
N GLY A 346 -3.38 -11.80 -23.03
CA GLY A 346 -4.81 -11.68 -23.15
C GLY A 346 -5.37 -12.21 -24.45
N SER A 347 -6.68 -12.14 -24.56
CA SER A 347 -7.42 -12.50 -25.76
C SER A 347 -8.54 -11.53 -26.06
N VAL A 348 -8.84 -11.37 -27.35
CA VAL A 348 -9.93 -10.55 -27.83
C VAL A 348 -10.90 -11.45 -28.58
N ARG A 349 -12.18 -11.32 -28.27
CA ARG A 349 -13.27 -12.00 -28.97
C ARG A 349 -14.33 -10.98 -29.36
N ARG A 350 -14.63 -10.88 -30.63
CA ARG A 350 -15.72 -10.08 -31.17
C ARG A 350 -16.83 -10.98 -31.68
N THR A 351 -18.08 -10.74 -31.28
CA THR A 351 -19.28 -11.43 -31.74
C THR A 351 -20.38 -10.42 -31.90
N ALA A 352 -21.15 -10.45 -33.02
CA ALA A 352 -22.36 -9.72 -33.31
C ALA A 352 -22.67 -8.52 -32.37
N GLY A 353 -21.90 -7.41 -32.49
CA GLY A 353 -22.15 -6.18 -31.74
C GLY A 353 -21.50 -6.12 -30.33
N LYS A 354 -20.73 -7.14 -29.88
CA LYS A 354 -20.06 -7.15 -28.59
C LYS A 354 -18.59 -7.50 -28.72
N ILE A 355 -17.77 -6.81 -27.94
CA ILE A 355 -16.34 -7.07 -27.79
C ILE A 355 -16.08 -7.56 -26.38
N ARG A 356 -15.43 -8.72 -26.25
CA ARG A 356 -14.92 -9.24 -24.98
C ARG A 356 -13.41 -9.29 -25.04
N ILE A 357 -12.78 -8.68 -24.04
CA ILE A 357 -11.33 -8.71 -23.85
C ILE A 357 -11.07 -9.37 -22.51
N SER A 358 -10.22 -10.39 -22.51
CA SER A 358 -9.73 -11.07 -21.30
C SER A 358 -8.26 -10.75 -21.14
N VAL A 359 -7.85 -10.32 -19.96
CA VAL A 359 -6.47 -9.93 -19.65
C VAL A 359 -6.03 -10.62 -18.38
N GLN A 360 -4.79 -11.04 -18.32
CA GLN A 360 -4.18 -11.59 -17.11
C GLN A 360 -2.74 -11.13 -16.96
N LEU A 361 -2.36 -10.84 -15.72
CA LEU A 361 -1.02 -10.50 -15.28
C LEU A 361 -0.46 -11.69 -14.51
N VAL A 362 0.75 -12.12 -14.87
CA VAL A 362 1.39 -13.31 -14.32
C VAL A 362 2.81 -12.97 -13.89
N ASP A 363 3.26 -13.51 -12.77
CA ASP A 363 4.67 -13.50 -12.37
C ASP A 363 5.43 -14.58 -13.16
N ALA A 364 6.43 -14.17 -13.92
CA ALA A 364 7.16 -15.06 -14.82
C ALA A 364 7.99 -16.11 -14.08
N ASN A 365 8.41 -15.83 -12.85
CA ASN A 365 9.25 -16.72 -12.07
C ASN A 365 8.44 -17.84 -11.41
N SER A 366 7.27 -17.49 -10.87
CA SER A 366 6.40 -18.45 -10.16
C SER A 366 5.33 -19.07 -11.07
N GLY A 367 5.05 -18.47 -12.24
CA GLY A 367 3.91 -18.84 -13.07
C GLY A 367 2.56 -18.50 -12.44
N MET A 368 2.54 -17.82 -11.30
CA MET A 368 1.31 -17.47 -10.59
C MET A 368 0.60 -16.30 -11.26
N GLN A 369 -0.70 -16.46 -11.47
CA GLN A 369 -1.56 -15.38 -11.93
C GLN A 369 -1.79 -14.40 -10.78
N ILE A 370 -1.30 -13.15 -10.94
CA ILE A 370 -1.44 -12.07 -9.95
C ILE A 370 -2.82 -11.45 -10.08
N TRP A 371 -3.30 -11.28 -11.32
CA TRP A 371 -4.56 -10.63 -11.61
C TRP A 371 -5.13 -11.09 -12.93
N ALA A 372 -6.46 -11.13 -13.05
CA ALA A 372 -7.16 -11.32 -14.31
C ALA A 372 -8.50 -10.60 -14.31
N GLN A 373 -8.87 -10.06 -15.45
CA GLN A 373 -10.16 -9.38 -15.63
C GLN A 373 -10.70 -9.57 -17.05
N LYS A 374 -12.03 -9.51 -17.15
CA LYS A 374 -12.76 -9.54 -18.43
C LYS A 374 -13.51 -8.23 -18.60
N TYR A 375 -13.45 -7.69 -19.80
CA TYR A 375 -14.14 -6.46 -20.19
C TYR A 375 -15.11 -6.78 -21.30
N ASP A 376 -16.39 -6.47 -21.11
CA ASP A 376 -17.45 -6.61 -22.11
C ASP A 376 -17.93 -5.20 -22.51
N ARG A 377 -17.92 -4.90 -23.81
CA ARG A 377 -18.37 -3.62 -24.38
C ARG A 377 -19.18 -3.84 -25.64
N ASP A 378 -20.04 -2.87 -25.94
CA ASP A 378 -20.73 -2.80 -27.21
C ASP A 378 -19.79 -2.24 -28.29
N SER A 379 -19.93 -2.67 -29.55
CA SER A 379 -18.95 -2.42 -30.60
C SER A 379 -19.23 -1.19 -31.47
N ASP A 380 -20.02 -0.24 -31.00
CA ASP A 380 -20.52 0.88 -31.83
C ASP A 380 -19.44 1.93 -32.14
N ASP A 381 -18.48 2.17 -31.24
CA ASP A 381 -17.30 2.99 -31.46
C ASP A 381 -16.03 2.23 -31.09
N PHE A 382 -15.33 1.79 -32.09
CA PHE A 382 -14.18 0.91 -31.99
C PHE A 382 -12.99 1.55 -31.25
N PHE A 383 -12.65 2.80 -31.59
CA PHE A 383 -11.50 3.49 -31.02
C PHE A 383 -11.79 3.93 -29.59
N ALA A 384 -12.98 4.45 -29.32
CA ALA A 384 -13.40 4.82 -27.97
C ALA A 384 -13.37 3.62 -27.01
N VAL A 385 -13.82 2.43 -27.48
CA VAL A 385 -13.74 1.18 -26.71
C VAL A 385 -12.31 0.75 -26.45
N GLN A 386 -11.42 0.90 -27.43
CA GLN A 386 -9.99 0.57 -27.33
C GLN A 386 -9.31 1.46 -26.28
N ASP A 387 -9.52 2.78 -26.36
CA ASP A 387 -8.96 3.76 -25.43
C ASP A 387 -9.48 3.52 -23.99
N GLU A 388 -10.81 3.35 -23.83
CA GLU A 388 -11.42 3.10 -22.52
C GLU A 388 -10.88 1.82 -21.87
N ILE A 389 -10.81 0.74 -22.63
CA ILE A 389 -10.34 -0.55 -22.09
C ILE A 389 -8.85 -0.50 -21.77
N THR A 390 -8.03 0.13 -22.62
CA THR A 390 -6.61 0.32 -22.35
C THR A 390 -6.40 1.10 -21.06
N ALA A 391 -7.12 2.21 -20.87
CA ALA A 391 -7.07 2.99 -19.64
C ALA A 391 -7.50 2.15 -18.41
N CYS A 392 -8.59 1.40 -18.52
CA CYS A 392 -9.05 0.51 -17.45
C CYS A 392 -8.04 -0.58 -17.09
N ILE A 393 -7.42 -1.22 -18.08
CA ILE A 393 -6.41 -2.26 -17.87
C ILE A 393 -5.20 -1.67 -17.14
N VAL A 394 -4.68 -0.58 -17.66
CA VAL A 394 -3.49 0.09 -17.13
C VAL A 394 -3.71 0.54 -15.68
N GLN A 395 -4.84 1.18 -15.38
CA GLN A 395 -5.20 1.60 -14.02
C GLN A 395 -5.30 0.43 -13.02
N ASN A 396 -5.76 -0.73 -13.47
CA ASN A 396 -5.91 -1.90 -12.59
C ASN A 396 -4.59 -2.67 -12.39
N ILE A 397 -3.66 -2.62 -13.34
CA ILE A 397 -2.38 -3.35 -13.26
C ILE A 397 -1.44 -2.72 -12.23
N GLU A 398 -1.33 -1.39 -12.18
CA GLU A 398 -0.37 -0.71 -11.30
C GLU A 398 -0.51 -1.09 -9.81
N PRO A 399 -1.72 -1.09 -9.21
CA PRO A 399 -1.87 -1.50 -7.83
C PRO A 399 -1.49 -2.97 -7.58
N GLN A 400 -1.74 -3.85 -8.56
CA GLN A 400 -1.43 -5.27 -8.43
C GLN A 400 0.08 -5.53 -8.50
N LEU A 401 0.78 -4.87 -9.42
CA LEU A 401 2.24 -4.91 -9.50
C LEU A 401 2.89 -4.36 -8.24
N SER A 402 2.43 -3.20 -7.78
CA SER A 402 2.93 -2.59 -6.55
C SER A 402 2.73 -3.50 -5.34
N ARG A 403 1.57 -4.17 -5.23
CA ARG A 403 1.31 -5.17 -4.17
C ARG A 403 2.22 -6.39 -4.30
N ALA A 404 2.42 -6.92 -5.50
CA ALA A 404 3.27 -8.09 -5.72
C ALA A 404 4.73 -7.77 -5.35
N GLU A 405 5.26 -6.63 -5.78
CA GLU A 405 6.61 -6.19 -5.43
C GLU A 405 6.76 -5.91 -3.95
N LEU A 406 5.74 -5.32 -3.34
CA LEU A 406 5.69 -5.13 -1.90
C LEU A 406 5.80 -6.45 -1.15
N HIS A 407 4.92 -7.41 -1.46
CA HIS A 407 4.94 -8.73 -0.82
C HIS A 407 6.30 -9.40 -0.99
N ARG A 408 6.92 -9.24 -2.16
CA ARG A 408 8.27 -9.71 -2.40
C ARG A 408 9.31 -9.03 -1.49
N ALA A 409 9.30 -7.69 -1.47
CA ALA A 409 10.24 -6.91 -0.66
C ALA A 409 10.09 -7.22 0.84
N LEU A 410 8.87 -7.42 1.33
CA LEU A 410 8.60 -7.78 2.72
C LEU A 410 9.10 -9.19 3.08
N ARG A 411 9.17 -10.10 2.12
CA ARG A 411 9.68 -11.48 2.31
C ARG A 411 11.20 -11.57 2.27
N LYS A 412 11.90 -10.59 1.68
CA LYS A 412 13.36 -10.57 1.66
C LYS A 412 13.93 -10.31 3.07
N HIS A 413 15.03 -10.99 3.39
CA HIS A 413 15.76 -10.74 4.64
C HIS A 413 16.31 -9.30 4.68
N PRO A 414 16.35 -8.61 5.83
CA PRO A 414 16.84 -7.24 5.93
C PRO A 414 18.24 -7.01 5.35
N ASP A 415 19.12 -8.02 5.43
CA ASP A 415 20.48 -7.92 4.94
C ASP A 415 20.62 -8.07 3.42
N ASN A 416 19.56 -8.54 2.74
CA ASN A 416 19.55 -8.80 1.30
C ASN A 416 18.63 -7.83 0.53
N LEU A 417 18.29 -6.69 1.13
CA LEU A 417 17.45 -5.69 0.50
C LEU A 417 18.27 -4.82 -0.44
N ASP A 418 17.81 -4.71 -1.67
CA ASP A 418 18.30 -3.73 -2.63
C ASP A 418 17.56 -2.38 -2.50
N SER A 419 18.00 -1.38 -3.25
CA SER A 419 17.40 -0.05 -3.26
C SER A 419 15.89 -0.10 -3.58
N TRP A 420 15.50 -0.96 -4.51
CA TRP A 420 14.10 -1.14 -4.89
C TRP A 420 13.25 -1.69 -3.73
N ASP A 421 13.77 -2.70 -3.01
CA ASP A 421 13.06 -3.29 -1.86
C ASP A 421 12.83 -2.27 -0.74
N TYR A 422 13.87 -1.46 -0.41
CA TYR A 422 13.73 -0.37 0.55
C TYR A 422 12.69 0.66 0.09
N THR A 423 12.68 0.98 -1.19
CA THR A 423 11.72 1.90 -1.80
C THR A 423 10.29 1.36 -1.71
N GLN A 424 10.08 0.05 -1.99
CA GLN A 424 8.76 -0.59 -1.88
C GLN A 424 8.27 -0.63 -0.42
N ARG A 425 9.14 -0.96 0.53
CA ARG A 425 8.80 -0.93 1.98
C ARG A 425 8.43 0.48 2.44
N ALA A 426 9.16 1.50 1.98
CA ALA A 426 8.84 2.88 2.27
C ALA A 426 7.49 3.31 1.70
N LEU A 427 7.18 2.90 0.47
CA LEU A 427 5.91 3.19 -0.20
C LEU A 427 4.72 2.72 0.62
N VAL A 428 4.81 1.53 1.21
CA VAL A 428 3.75 0.99 2.07
C VAL A 428 3.53 1.83 3.31
N ARG A 429 4.63 2.22 3.97
CA ARG A 429 4.53 3.12 5.13
C ARG A 429 3.89 4.44 4.74
N LEU A 430 4.22 4.97 3.56
CA LEU A 430 3.60 6.19 3.04
C LEU A 430 2.11 6.00 2.76
N TYR A 431 1.70 4.92 2.11
CA TYR A 431 0.27 4.65 1.89
C TYR A 431 -0.49 4.44 3.21
N GLY A 432 0.11 3.77 4.19
CA GLY A 432 -0.43 3.66 5.55
C GLY A 432 -0.60 5.04 6.19
N ALA A 433 0.42 5.89 6.11
CA ALA A 433 0.38 7.25 6.63
C ALA A 433 -0.66 8.13 5.90
N PHE A 434 -0.86 7.94 4.60
CA PHE A 434 -1.84 8.71 3.81
C PHE A 434 -3.29 8.26 3.99
N SER A 435 -3.52 6.97 4.28
CA SER A 435 -4.86 6.44 4.50
C SER A 435 -5.40 6.70 5.90
N HIS A 436 -4.54 7.06 6.85
CA HIS A 436 -4.90 7.27 8.25
C HIS A 436 -4.21 8.53 8.76
N LEU A 437 -4.93 9.65 8.83
CA LEU A 437 -4.50 10.87 9.55
C LEU A 437 -4.55 10.61 11.08
N HIS A 438 -3.92 9.52 11.55
CA HIS A 438 -3.93 9.10 12.94
C HIS A 438 -2.61 9.42 13.65
N GLU A 439 -2.63 9.32 14.97
CA GLU A 439 -1.52 9.59 15.90
C GLU A 439 -0.21 8.89 15.51
N TYR A 440 -0.28 7.76 14.80
CA TYR A 440 0.88 6.98 14.31
C TYR A 440 1.35 7.33 12.90
N ALA A 441 0.57 8.07 12.12
CA ALA A 441 0.88 8.35 10.72
C ALA A 441 2.18 9.16 10.53
N GLY A 442 2.49 10.05 11.47
CA GLY A 442 3.78 10.76 11.50
C GLY A 442 4.98 9.86 11.77
N ALA A 443 4.81 8.81 12.58
CA ALA A 443 5.85 7.81 12.84
C ALA A 443 6.10 6.94 11.61
N ASP A 444 5.04 6.50 10.92
CA ASP A 444 5.12 5.76 9.66
C ASP A 444 5.81 6.57 8.57
N ALA A 445 5.50 7.86 8.45
CA ALA A 445 6.18 8.76 7.52
C ALA A 445 7.67 8.93 7.87
N ALA A 446 8.03 8.99 9.15
CA ALA A 446 9.42 9.06 9.60
C ALA A 446 10.19 7.76 9.28
N GLU A 447 9.58 6.60 9.52
CA GLU A 447 10.15 5.29 9.15
C GLU A 447 10.31 5.17 7.63
N ALA A 448 9.31 5.58 6.86
CA ALA A 448 9.40 5.62 5.40
C ALA A 448 10.61 6.43 4.93
N ARG A 449 10.87 7.59 5.52
CA ARG A 449 12.04 8.40 5.17
C ARG A 449 13.36 7.71 5.49
N GLN A 450 13.45 6.98 6.61
CA GLN A 450 14.65 6.20 6.92
C GLN A 450 14.91 5.12 5.86
N LEU A 451 13.86 4.42 5.44
CA LEU A 451 13.93 3.42 4.37
C LEU A 451 14.33 4.05 3.03
N LEU A 452 13.79 5.25 2.70
CA LEU A 452 14.14 5.97 1.47
C LEU A 452 15.57 6.48 1.49
N HIS A 453 16.07 6.96 2.63
CA HIS A 453 17.49 7.30 2.75
C HIS A 453 18.38 6.08 2.52
N LYS A 454 18.00 4.92 3.05
CA LYS A 454 18.71 3.67 2.80
C LYS A 454 18.69 3.26 1.32
N ALA A 455 17.53 3.41 0.67
CA ALA A 455 17.39 3.16 -0.76
C ALA A 455 18.33 4.07 -1.58
N ILE A 456 18.39 5.36 -1.24
CA ILE A 456 19.24 6.35 -1.91
C ILE A 456 20.73 6.09 -1.62
N GLU A 457 21.10 5.62 -0.41
CA GLU A 457 22.48 5.21 -0.13
C GLU A 457 22.93 4.05 -1.02
N LEU A 458 22.03 3.09 -1.29
CA LEU A 458 22.31 1.93 -2.13
C LEU A 458 22.26 2.26 -3.63
N ASP A 459 21.39 3.16 -4.04
CA ASP A 459 21.26 3.64 -5.42
C ASP A 459 21.00 5.15 -5.44
N PRO A 460 22.06 5.99 -5.50
CA PRO A 460 21.94 7.43 -5.57
C PRO A 460 21.34 7.95 -6.90
N SER A 461 21.13 7.08 -7.88
CA SER A 461 20.53 7.42 -9.17
C SER A 461 19.03 7.15 -9.24
N SER A 462 18.42 6.62 -8.18
CA SER A 462 17.00 6.30 -8.14
C SER A 462 16.13 7.56 -8.05
N SER A 463 15.68 8.07 -9.19
CA SER A 463 14.69 9.18 -9.27
C SER A 463 13.45 8.88 -8.43
N TYR A 464 12.94 7.65 -8.50
CA TYR A 464 11.74 7.24 -7.78
C TYR A 464 11.89 7.31 -6.26
N ALA A 465 13.04 6.93 -5.70
CA ALA A 465 13.30 7.04 -4.27
C ALA A 465 13.32 8.51 -3.81
N TYR A 466 13.91 9.41 -4.60
CA TYR A 466 13.87 10.86 -4.34
C TYR A 466 12.46 11.43 -4.46
N SER A 467 11.65 10.99 -5.42
CA SER A 467 10.26 11.39 -5.56
C SER A 467 9.43 11.00 -4.35
N LEU A 468 9.55 9.77 -3.86
CA LEU A 468 8.86 9.33 -2.64
C LEU A 468 9.36 10.07 -1.39
N LEU A 469 10.64 10.41 -1.33
CA LEU A 469 11.19 11.24 -0.25
C LEU A 469 10.58 12.64 -0.26
N ALA A 470 10.46 13.27 -1.45
CA ALA A 470 9.78 14.54 -1.63
C ALA A 470 8.30 14.46 -1.20
N LEU A 471 7.60 13.41 -1.63
CA LEU A 471 6.21 13.17 -1.27
C LEU A 471 6.02 13.03 0.24
N SER A 472 6.90 12.28 0.91
CA SER A 472 6.87 12.11 2.37
C SER A 472 7.06 13.43 3.11
N HIS A 473 8.02 14.22 2.71
CA HIS A 473 8.24 15.56 3.30
C HIS A 473 7.06 16.49 3.06
N PHE A 474 6.51 16.51 1.85
CA PHE A 474 5.35 17.33 1.53
C PHE A 474 4.13 16.98 2.39
N HIS A 475 3.90 15.70 2.60
CA HIS A 475 2.81 15.23 3.47
C HIS A 475 2.97 15.65 4.93
N ASP A 476 4.19 15.59 5.49
CA ASP A 476 4.47 16.09 6.85
C ASP A 476 4.07 17.55 7.02
N ALA A 477 4.35 18.36 5.99
CA ALA A 477 4.01 19.78 6.02
C ALA A 477 2.49 20.02 5.93
N LEU A 478 1.79 19.25 5.07
CA LEU A 478 0.34 19.37 4.88
C LEU A 478 -0.49 18.85 6.06
N ALA A 479 -0.04 17.74 6.66
CA ALA A 479 -0.73 17.11 7.78
C ALA A 479 -0.45 17.81 9.13
N GLY A 480 0.47 18.79 9.15
CA GLY A 480 0.83 19.48 10.38
C GLY A 480 1.67 18.65 11.37
N TRP A 481 2.29 17.55 10.91
CA TRP A 481 3.11 16.68 11.75
C TRP A 481 4.48 17.26 12.08
N THR A 482 4.90 18.31 11.37
CA THR A 482 6.16 18.98 11.59
C THR A 482 6.01 20.28 12.38
N LYS A 483 6.94 20.50 13.32
CA LYS A 483 7.07 21.78 14.04
C LYS A 483 7.80 22.86 13.21
N ASN A 484 8.37 22.49 12.06
CA ASN A 484 9.12 23.41 11.19
C ASN A 484 8.74 23.19 9.70
N PRO A 485 7.51 23.60 9.30
CA PRO A 485 7.04 23.46 7.91
C PRO A 485 7.99 24.05 6.86
N PRO A 486 8.61 25.23 7.04
CA PRO A 486 9.52 25.80 6.05
C PRO A 486 10.73 24.91 5.76
N ARG A 487 11.30 24.29 6.78
CA ARG A 487 12.43 23.35 6.61
C ARG A 487 12.03 22.11 5.83
N VAL A 488 10.88 21.55 6.16
CA VAL A 488 10.37 20.32 5.51
C VAL A 488 9.98 20.61 4.06
N LEU A 489 9.35 21.75 3.78
CA LEU A 489 9.03 22.17 2.40
C LEU A 489 10.32 22.42 1.58
N ALA A 490 11.37 22.99 2.19
CA ALA A 490 12.66 23.13 1.51
C ALA A 490 13.29 21.76 1.19
N ALA A 491 13.16 20.76 2.08
CA ALA A 491 13.60 19.40 1.82
C ALA A 491 12.78 18.74 0.69
N THR A 492 11.45 18.98 0.66
CA THR A 492 10.59 18.56 -0.47
C THR A 492 11.11 19.09 -1.80
N LEU A 493 11.39 20.41 -1.87
CA LEU A 493 11.89 21.04 -3.09
C LEU A 493 13.25 20.48 -3.51
N GLN A 494 14.15 20.26 -2.57
CA GLN A 494 15.47 19.70 -2.86
C GLN A 494 15.36 18.27 -3.41
N ALA A 495 14.57 17.42 -2.78
CA ALA A 495 14.38 16.03 -3.23
C ALA A 495 13.69 15.98 -4.59
N ALA A 496 12.63 16.80 -4.81
CA ALA A 496 11.92 16.83 -6.09
C ALA A 496 12.82 17.33 -7.24
N ARG A 497 13.65 18.36 -7.00
CA ARG A 497 14.65 18.82 -8.00
C ARG A 497 15.61 17.70 -8.36
N ARG A 498 16.14 17.02 -7.34
CA ARG A 498 17.07 15.92 -7.57
C ARG A 498 16.43 14.78 -8.36
N ALA A 499 15.16 14.48 -8.11
CA ALA A 499 14.42 13.48 -8.85
C ALA A 499 14.29 13.85 -10.34
N VAL A 500 13.92 15.09 -10.67
CA VAL A 500 13.85 15.57 -12.07
C VAL A 500 15.22 15.60 -12.74
N GLU A 501 16.30 15.98 -12.04
CA GLU A 501 17.67 15.93 -12.57
C GLU A 501 18.10 14.50 -12.94
N LEU A 502 17.62 13.49 -12.22
CA LEU A 502 17.93 12.08 -12.46
C LEU A 502 17.08 11.46 -13.57
N ASP A 503 15.83 11.88 -13.71
CA ASP A 503 14.93 11.45 -14.77
C ASP A 503 13.96 12.58 -15.14
N GLU A 504 14.24 13.28 -16.24
CA GLU A 504 13.46 14.40 -16.77
C GLU A 504 12.12 14.00 -17.41
N ASP A 505 11.91 12.70 -17.60
CA ASP A 505 10.66 12.15 -18.12
C ASP A 505 9.82 11.46 -17.05
N ASP A 506 10.21 11.51 -15.77
CA ASP A 506 9.38 10.97 -14.68
C ASP A 506 8.27 11.97 -14.29
N TRP A 507 7.04 11.61 -14.61
CA TRP A 507 5.86 12.43 -14.33
C TRP A 507 5.70 12.76 -12.83
N LEU A 508 6.05 11.81 -11.93
CA LEU A 508 5.89 12.01 -10.49
C LEU A 508 6.86 13.06 -9.96
N SER A 509 8.10 13.05 -10.46
CA SER A 509 9.12 14.04 -10.13
C SER A 509 8.66 15.45 -10.51
N HIS A 510 8.12 15.64 -11.72
CA HIS A 510 7.56 16.92 -12.18
C HIS A 510 6.36 17.36 -11.36
N ALA A 511 5.42 16.46 -11.06
CA ALA A 511 4.26 16.77 -10.22
C ALA A 511 4.67 17.29 -8.83
N LEU A 512 5.65 16.61 -8.21
CA LEU A 512 6.20 16.99 -6.91
C LEU A 512 7.02 18.28 -6.95
N LEU A 513 7.77 18.50 -8.02
CA LEU A 513 8.49 19.76 -8.22
C LEU A 513 7.52 20.94 -8.34
N GLY A 514 6.45 20.78 -9.11
CA GLY A 514 5.43 21.81 -9.27
C GLY A 514 4.76 22.19 -7.95
N ILE A 515 4.31 21.19 -7.18
CA ILE A 515 3.67 21.48 -5.89
C ILE A 515 4.69 22.05 -4.88
N ALA A 516 5.95 21.60 -4.88
CA ALA A 516 6.99 22.16 -4.03
C ALA A 516 7.31 23.61 -4.37
N LEU A 517 7.39 24.00 -5.64
CA LEU A 517 7.59 25.39 -6.10
C LEU A 517 6.47 26.31 -5.67
N LEU A 518 5.23 25.83 -5.71
CA LEU A 518 4.08 26.58 -5.22
C LEU A 518 4.21 26.91 -3.73
N TRP A 519 4.45 25.88 -2.90
CA TRP A 519 4.39 26.01 -1.44
C TRP A 519 5.66 26.61 -0.83
N THR A 520 6.84 26.46 -1.47
CA THR A 520 8.08 27.00 -0.92
C THR A 520 8.38 28.42 -1.38
N SER A 521 8.19 28.71 -2.65
CA SER A 521 8.68 29.94 -3.29
C SER A 521 7.62 30.73 -4.07
N ARG A 522 6.37 30.24 -4.06
CA ARG A 522 5.22 30.88 -4.76
C ARG A 522 5.51 31.18 -6.23
N GLN A 523 6.29 30.31 -6.89
CA GLN A 523 6.61 30.41 -8.32
C GLN A 523 5.47 29.80 -9.16
N TYR A 524 4.33 30.49 -9.21
CA TYR A 524 3.07 29.98 -9.79
C TYR A 524 3.21 29.52 -11.23
N ASP A 525 3.84 30.33 -12.08
CA ASP A 525 3.94 30.02 -13.51
C ASP A 525 4.87 28.85 -13.77
N ARG A 526 5.96 28.75 -13.00
CA ARG A 526 6.87 27.62 -13.07
C ARG A 526 6.25 26.35 -12.48
N ALA A 527 5.57 26.47 -11.35
CA ALA A 527 4.81 25.37 -10.77
C ALA A 527 3.79 24.79 -11.76
N GLN A 528 3.12 25.68 -12.53
CA GLN A 528 2.17 25.27 -13.56
C GLN A 528 2.85 24.49 -14.69
N GLN A 529 3.98 24.98 -15.20
CA GLN A 529 4.74 24.28 -16.24
C GLN A 529 5.14 22.87 -15.83
N GLU A 530 5.57 22.70 -14.58
CA GLU A 530 5.99 21.39 -14.06
C GLU A 530 4.80 20.42 -13.93
N VAL A 531 3.63 20.86 -13.42
CA VAL A 531 2.46 19.98 -13.33
C VAL A 531 1.83 19.67 -14.69
N GLU A 532 1.87 20.61 -15.65
CA GLU A 532 1.46 20.38 -17.03
C GLU A 532 2.39 19.35 -17.70
N ARG A 533 3.71 19.46 -17.46
CA ARG A 533 4.67 18.45 -17.95
C ARG A 533 4.36 17.08 -17.35
N ALA A 534 4.03 16.99 -16.06
CA ALA A 534 3.64 15.75 -15.42
C ALA A 534 2.40 15.10 -16.09
N ILE A 535 1.37 15.91 -16.39
CA ILE A 535 0.16 15.43 -17.08
C ILE A 535 0.48 15.03 -18.54
N ALA A 536 1.33 15.78 -19.24
CA ALA A 536 1.75 15.43 -20.61
C ALA A 536 2.51 14.09 -20.64
N LEU A 537 3.33 13.81 -19.61
CA LEU A 537 4.05 12.55 -19.47
C LEU A 537 3.14 11.39 -19.07
N ASN A 538 2.14 11.63 -18.22
CA ASN A 538 1.16 10.61 -17.82
C ASN A 538 -0.25 11.23 -17.61
N PRO A 539 -1.09 11.25 -18.64
CA PRO A 539 -2.43 11.83 -18.58
C PRO A 539 -3.39 11.14 -17.61
N SER A 540 -3.09 9.92 -17.20
CA SER A 540 -3.92 9.14 -16.24
C SER A 540 -3.40 9.22 -14.80
N ALA A 541 -2.36 10.02 -14.54
CA ALA A 541 -1.77 10.13 -13.22
C ALA A 541 -2.64 10.94 -12.26
N VAL A 542 -3.35 10.27 -11.37
CA VAL A 542 -4.25 10.87 -10.36
C VAL A 542 -3.56 11.96 -9.54
N ILE A 543 -2.33 11.70 -9.07
CA ILE A 543 -1.53 12.66 -8.28
C ILE A 543 -1.15 13.90 -9.12
N ALA A 544 -0.85 13.74 -10.41
CA ALA A 544 -0.54 14.87 -11.28
C ALA A 544 -1.75 15.78 -11.44
N HIS A 545 -2.94 15.23 -11.67
CA HIS A 545 -4.20 16.00 -11.71
C HIS A 545 -4.52 16.66 -10.36
N GLN A 546 -4.32 15.97 -9.24
CA GLN A 546 -4.50 16.55 -7.90
C GLN A 546 -3.62 17.80 -7.70
N PHE A 547 -2.33 17.68 -8.02
CA PHE A 547 -1.40 18.79 -7.84
C PHE A 547 -1.62 19.90 -8.85
N SER A 548 -2.02 19.58 -10.10
CA SER A 548 -2.41 20.58 -11.09
C SER A 548 -3.63 21.38 -10.63
N GLY A 549 -4.65 20.70 -10.08
CA GLY A 549 -5.81 21.37 -9.49
C GLY A 549 -5.40 22.30 -8.34
N CYS A 550 -4.51 21.86 -7.47
CA CYS A 550 -4.00 22.68 -6.36
C CYS A 550 -3.19 23.89 -6.87
N VAL A 551 -2.30 23.71 -7.83
CA VAL A 551 -1.50 24.81 -8.43
C VAL A 551 -2.40 25.79 -9.14
N ALA A 552 -3.32 25.35 -9.99
CA ALA A 552 -4.27 26.21 -10.72
C ALA A 552 -5.16 27.02 -9.76
N MET A 553 -5.66 26.40 -8.70
CA MET A 553 -6.49 27.08 -7.68
C MET A 553 -5.77 28.27 -7.04
N PHE A 554 -4.55 28.05 -6.55
CA PHE A 554 -3.78 29.10 -5.89
C PHE A 554 -3.15 30.09 -6.88
N ALA A 555 -2.90 29.67 -8.13
CA ALA A 555 -2.51 30.57 -9.23
C ALA A 555 -3.65 31.46 -9.73
N GLY A 556 -4.90 31.25 -9.27
CA GLY A 556 -6.03 32.08 -9.59
C GLY A 556 -6.84 31.61 -10.80
N ARG A 557 -6.80 30.34 -11.11
CA ARG A 557 -7.56 29.66 -12.17
C ARG A 557 -8.51 28.61 -11.60
N PRO A 558 -9.52 29.00 -10.79
CA PRO A 558 -10.35 28.05 -10.06
C PRO A 558 -11.22 27.15 -10.97
N ALA A 559 -11.57 27.57 -12.19
CA ALA A 559 -12.31 26.74 -13.14
C ALA A 559 -11.44 25.56 -13.65
N GLU A 560 -10.19 25.83 -13.98
CA GLU A 560 -9.22 24.80 -14.37
C GLU A 560 -8.92 23.87 -13.20
N ALA A 561 -8.78 24.41 -12.00
CA ALA A 561 -8.62 23.62 -10.78
C ALA A 561 -9.78 22.65 -10.56
N GLN A 562 -11.03 23.13 -10.72
CA GLN A 562 -12.21 22.26 -10.60
C GLN A 562 -12.17 21.12 -11.61
N ALA A 563 -11.84 21.38 -12.87
CA ALA A 563 -11.77 20.37 -13.92
C ALA A 563 -10.75 19.27 -13.57
N HIS A 564 -9.53 19.65 -13.14
CA HIS A 564 -8.52 18.67 -12.73
C HIS A 564 -8.95 17.85 -11.52
N LEU A 565 -9.54 18.47 -10.49
CA LEU A 565 -9.99 17.77 -9.28
C LEU A 565 -11.19 16.84 -9.55
N GLU A 566 -12.08 17.21 -10.45
CA GLU A 566 -13.16 16.32 -10.93
C GLU A 566 -12.59 15.15 -11.72
N THR A 567 -11.56 15.37 -12.55
CA THR A 567 -10.83 14.30 -13.24
C THR A 567 -10.23 13.29 -12.25
N VAL A 568 -9.65 13.73 -11.12
CA VAL A 568 -9.18 12.83 -10.05
C VAL A 568 -10.29 11.88 -9.60
N LEU A 569 -11.50 12.40 -9.35
CA LEU A 569 -12.63 11.59 -8.88
C LEU A 569 -13.20 10.66 -9.95
N GLN A 570 -13.00 10.98 -11.23
CA GLN A 570 -13.37 10.12 -12.37
C GLN A 570 -12.34 9.00 -12.57
N LEU A 571 -11.04 9.34 -12.53
CA LEU A 571 -9.95 8.38 -12.69
C LEU A 571 -9.89 7.38 -11.54
N ASP A 572 -10.09 7.83 -10.30
CA ASP A 572 -10.14 6.96 -9.12
C ASP A 572 -11.33 7.29 -8.22
N PRO A 573 -12.50 6.66 -8.45
CA PRO A 573 -13.69 6.87 -7.61
C PRO A 573 -13.50 6.48 -6.14
N ARG A 574 -12.49 5.65 -5.83
CA ARG A 574 -12.16 5.18 -4.47
C ARG A 574 -10.89 5.81 -3.92
N TYR A 575 -10.47 6.94 -4.49
CA TYR A 575 -9.23 7.61 -4.09
C TYR A 575 -9.17 7.82 -2.57
N GLN A 576 -8.09 7.34 -1.95
CA GLN A 576 -7.95 7.33 -0.50
C GLN A 576 -8.00 8.75 0.09
N SER A 577 -7.35 9.73 -0.56
CA SER A 577 -7.37 11.14 -0.13
C SER A 577 -8.58 11.92 -0.65
N ARG A 578 -9.74 11.26 -0.84
CA ARG A 578 -10.95 11.89 -1.38
C ARG A 578 -11.43 13.09 -0.57
N SER A 579 -11.26 13.08 0.75
CA SER A 579 -11.58 14.22 1.61
C SER A 579 -10.78 15.46 1.23
N LEU A 580 -9.49 15.28 0.92
CA LEU A 580 -8.62 16.37 0.50
C LEU A 580 -9.05 16.95 -0.86
N ILE A 581 -9.42 16.08 -1.82
CA ILE A 581 -9.93 16.52 -3.13
C ILE A 581 -11.23 17.32 -2.98
N LEU A 582 -12.16 16.85 -2.15
CA LEU A 582 -13.41 17.54 -1.87
C LEU A 582 -13.17 18.88 -1.17
N ALA A 583 -12.21 18.97 -0.26
CA ALA A 583 -11.83 20.23 0.37
C ALA A 583 -11.28 21.23 -0.66
N ASP A 584 -10.48 20.80 -1.61
CA ASP A 584 -9.94 21.67 -2.65
C ASP A 584 -11.01 22.03 -3.71
N LEU A 585 -11.92 21.11 -4.06
CA LEU A 585 -13.12 21.42 -4.86
C LEU A 585 -14.01 22.46 -4.19
N SER A 586 -14.22 22.35 -2.88
CA SER A 586 -14.96 23.37 -2.11
C SER A 586 -14.35 24.74 -2.26
N LEU A 587 -13.03 24.89 -2.15
CA LEU A 587 -12.38 26.19 -2.34
C LEU A 587 -12.50 26.67 -3.78
N SER A 588 -12.29 25.81 -4.77
CA SER A 588 -12.42 26.17 -6.18
C SER A 588 -13.84 26.69 -6.50
N ARG A 589 -14.87 25.98 -6.02
CA ARG A 589 -16.26 26.39 -6.17
C ARG A 589 -16.59 27.68 -5.43
N LEU A 590 -16.03 27.88 -4.23
CA LEU A 590 -16.18 29.13 -3.50
C LEU A 590 -15.59 30.32 -4.27
N LEU A 591 -14.39 30.15 -4.84
CA LEU A 591 -13.74 31.17 -5.67
C LEU A 591 -14.51 31.48 -6.98
N LEU A 592 -15.30 30.52 -7.47
CA LEU A 592 -16.19 30.65 -8.62
C LEU A 592 -17.58 31.23 -8.25
N GLY A 593 -17.85 31.51 -6.97
CA GLY A 593 -19.12 31.98 -6.47
C GLY A 593 -20.20 30.89 -6.28
N ASN A 594 -19.88 29.63 -6.51
CA ASN A 594 -20.80 28.50 -6.24
C ASN A 594 -20.73 28.10 -4.76
N VAL A 595 -21.38 28.92 -3.91
CA VAL A 595 -21.33 28.76 -2.45
C VAL A 595 -22.03 27.48 -2.00
N ASP A 596 -23.15 27.10 -2.62
CA ASP A 596 -23.87 25.88 -2.23
C ASP A 596 -23.09 24.61 -2.55
N GLY A 597 -22.47 24.54 -3.72
CA GLY A 597 -21.55 23.46 -4.08
C GLY A 597 -20.33 23.40 -3.16
N ALA A 598 -19.77 24.56 -2.81
CA ALA A 598 -18.65 24.65 -1.88
C ALA A 598 -19.00 24.09 -0.48
N VAL A 599 -20.18 24.44 0.03
CA VAL A 599 -20.66 23.91 1.33
C VAL A 599 -20.90 22.40 1.25
N ALA A 600 -21.49 21.91 0.17
CA ALA A 600 -21.76 20.46 0.00
C ALA A 600 -20.47 19.66 0.00
N ASP A 601 -19.45 20.08 -0.76
CA ASP A 601 -18.16 19.40 -0.82
C ASP A 601 -17.41 19.45 0.52
N ALA A 602 -17.41 20.63 1.19
CA ALA A 602 -16.74 20.78 2.48
C ALA A 602 -17.38 19.91 3.57
N ARG A 603 -18.73 19.83 3.61
CA ARG A 603 -19.43 18.93 4.53
C ARG A 603 -19.08 17.47 4.29
N GLU A 604 -19.06 17.06 3.04
CA GLU A 604 -18.69 15.70 2.66
C GLU A 604 -17.23 15.42 3.00
N ALA A 605 -16.32 16.36 2.81
CA ALA A 605 -14.92 16.24 3.20
C ALA A 605 -14.76 16.03 4.71
N VAL A 606 -15.42 16.87 5.53
CA VAL A 606 -15.40 16.74 6.99
C VAL A 606 -16.07 15.45 7.47
N ARG A 607 -17.16 15.04 6.82
CA ARG A 607 -17.85 13.79 7.14
C ARG A 607 -16.95 12.56 6.95
N ARG A 608 -16.13 12.58 5.89
CA ARG A 608 -15.19 11.49 5.58
C ARG A 608 -14.01 11.45 6.54
N GLU A 609 -13.47 12.62 6.85
CA GLU A 609 -12.32 12.78 7.74
C GLU A 609 -12.60 13.90 8.74
N PRO A 610 -13.23 13.60 9.89
CA PRO A 610 -13.64 14.60 10.87
C PRO A 610 -12.50 15.38 11.53
N GLU A 611 -11.27 14.88 11.43
CA GLU A 611 -10.07 15.53 11.97
C GLU A 611 -9.25 16.28 10.92
N ASN A 612 -9.68 16.27 9.67
CA ASN A 612 -9.02 16.99 8.59
C ASN A 612 -9.19 18.51 8.75
N VAL A 613 -8.19 19.15 9.35
CA VAL A 613 -8.17 20.61 9.62
C VAL A 613 -8.41 21.42 8.35
N ARG A 614 -7.85 20.99 7.22
CA ARG A 614 -8.02 21.67 5.93
C ARG A 614 -9.48 21.65 5.45
N ALA A 615 -10.17 20.51 5.63
CA ALA A 615 -11.60 20.42 5.32
C ALA A 615 -12.44 21.35 6.21
N HIS A 616 -12.09 21.46 7.49
CA HIS A 616 -12.73 22.41 8.40
C HIS A 616 -12.50 23.87 7.98
N HIS A 617 -11.30 24.24 7.52
CA HIS A 617 -11.05 25.58 6.97
C HIS A 617 -12.01 25.89 5.81
N ARG A 618 -12.21 24.93 4.89
CA ARG A 618 -13.11 25.11 3.74
C ARG A 618 -14.56 25.22 4.19
N LEU A 619 -14.97 24.38 5.15
CA LEU A 619 -16.33 24.37 5.66
C LEU A 619 -16.68 25.69 6.34
N VAL A 620 -15.81 26.21 7.22
CA VAL A 620 -16.02 27.51 7.89
C VAL A 620 -16.12 28.63 6.87
N ALA A 621 -15.20 28.68 5.92
CA ALA A 621 -15.20 29.72 4.90
C ALA A 621 -16.47 29.67 4.03
N ALA A 622 -16.87 28.48 3.56
CA ALA A 622 -18.05 28.32 2.72
C ALA A 622 -19.36 28.62 3.47
N LEU A 623 -19.51 28.17 4.71
CA LEU A 623 -20.69 28.43 5.56
C LEU A 623 -20.81 29.93 5.90
N GLY A 624 -19.68 30.61 6.16
CA GLY A 624 -19.67 32.04 6.39
C GLY A 624 -20.20 32.80 5.17
N HIS A 625 -19.83 32.42 3.96
CA HIS A 625 -20.35 33.00 2.73
C HIS A 625 -21.82 32.64 2.47
N LYS A 626 -22.25 31.45 2.88
CA LYS A 626 -23.65 31.03 2.80
C LYS A 626 -24.57 31.80 3.73
N GLY A 627 -24.04 32.48 4.76
CA GLY A 627 -24.82 33.13 5.79
C GLY A 627 -25.49 32.16 6.79
N ALA A 628 -25.02 30.92 6.86
CA ALA A 628 -25.50 29.91 7.81
C ALA A 628 -24.82 30.11 9.18
N GLU A 629 -25.12 31.25 9.85
CA GLU A 629 -24.37 31.70 11.02
C GLU A 629 -24.23 30.71 12.16
N ALA A 630 -25.28 29.98 12.52
CA ALA A 630 -25.23 29.03 13.62
C ALA A 630 -24.26 27.86 13.29
N GLU A 631 -24.40 27.29 12.08
CA GLU A 631 -23.56 26.18 11.63
C GLU A 631 -22.12 26.65 11.40
N ALA A 632 -21.92 27.86 10.87
CA ALA A 632 -20.59 28.44 10.65
C ALA A 632 -19.84 28.64 11.98
N ARG A 633 -20.53 29.13 13.04
CA ARG A 633 -19.94 29.25 14.38
C ARG A 633 -19.60 27.91 15.01
N ASP A 634 -20.44 26.89 14.79
CA ASP A 634 -20.19 25.54 15.28
C ASP A 634 -18.98 24.92 14.58
N ALA A 635 -18.90 25.07 13.24
CA ALA A 635 -17.76 24.63 12.44
C ALA A 635 -16.45 25.34 12.86
N LEU A 636 -16.53 26.68 13.11
CA LEU A 636 -15.39 27.45 13.60
C LEU A 636 -14.93 26.97 15.00
N ARG A 637 -15.85 26.70 15.89
CA ARG A 637 -15.54 26.18 17.23
C ARG A 637 -14.82 24.82 17.13
N LYS A 638 -15.30 23.94 16.24
CA LYS A 638 -14.65 22.64 16.01
C LYS A 638 -13.25 22.81 15.42
N LEU A 639 -13.08 23.71 14.45
CA LEU A 639 -11.78 24.05 13.89
C LEU A 639 -10.79 24.50 14.98
N LEU A 640 -11.19 25.41 15.87
CA LEU A 640 -10.35 25.91 16.96
C LEU A 640 -10.00 24.85 18.00
N GLN A 641 -10.82 23.80 18.16
CA GLN A 641 -10.49 22.64 18.97
C GLN A 641 -9.42 21.77 18.33
N LEU A 642 -9.48 21.61 16.98
CA LEU A 642 -8.52 20.82 16.22
C LEU A 642 -7.20 21.57 16.02
N GLN A 643 -7.27 22.90 15.90
CA GLN A 643 -6.14 23.77 15.62
C GLN A 643 -6.20 25.02 16.51
N SER A 644 -5.60 24.94 17.68
CA SER A 644 -5.61 26.02 18.68
C SER A 644 -4.75 27.24 18.30
N ASP A 645 -3.78 27.07 17.38
CA ASP A 645 -2.88 28.11 16.86
C ASP A 645 -3.42 28.78 15.58
N PHE A 646 -4.66 28.49 15.17
CA PHE A 646 -5.28 29.11 14.01
C PHE A 646 -5.28 30.63 14.14
N SER A 647 -4.72 31.32 13.16
CA SER A 647 -4.55 32.77 13.16
C SER A 647 -4.46 33.31 11.73
N ASP A 648 -4.55 34.63 11.62
CA ASP A 648 -4.35 35.30 10.34
C ASP A 648 -2.93 35.10 9.79
N ALA A 649 -1.94 35.05 10.68
CA ALA A 649 -0.57 34.74 10.33
C ALA A 649 -0.46 33.31 9.74
N TYR A 650 -1.18 32.36 10.34
CA TYR A 650 -1.27 30.99 9.83
C TYR A 650 -1.86 30.95 8.40
N ILE A 651 -3.00 31.64 8.17
CA ILE A 651 -3.65 31.68 6.86
C ILE A 651 -2.68 32.20 5.79
N ARG A 652 -2.00 33.33 6.08
CA ARG A 652 -1.04 33.94 5.15
C ARG A 652 0.20 33.08 4.90
N ALA A 653 0.70 32.44 5.90
CA ALA A 653 1.86 31.57 5.79
C ALA A 653 1.53 30.28 5.02
N THR A 654 0.37 29.71 5.30
CA THR A 654 -0.02 28.39 4.81
C THR A 654 -0.59 28.41 3.41
N TYR A 655 -1.43 29.41 3.06
CA TYR A 655 -2.14 29.41 1.80
C TYR A 655 -1.46 30.31 0.74
N PRO A 656 -0.88 29.71 -0.32
CA PRO A 656 -0.12 30.45 -1.32
C PRO A 656 -1.02 31.07 -2.40
N PHE A 657 -1.98 31.91 -2.03
CA PHE A 657 -2.79 32.63 -3.01
C PHE A 657 -1.96 33.66 -3.80
N ARG A 658 -2.04 33.62 -5.13
CA ARG A 658 -1.43 34.62 -6.01
C ARG A 658 -2.14 35.95 -5.90
N PHE A 659 -3.48 35.96 -5.86
CA PHE A 659 -4.30 37.16 -5.89
C PHE A 659 -4.86 37.52 -4.51
N ARG A 660 -4.65 38.75 -4.07
CA ARG A 660 -5.17 39.26 -2.78
C ARG A 660 -6.69 39.10 -2.65
N GLN A 661 -7.44 39.31 -3.75
CA GLN A 661 -8.91 39.14 -3.76
C GLN A 661 -9.35 37.73 -3.37
N HIS A 662 -8.66 36.68 -3.80
CA HIS A 662 -8.99 35.28 -3.42
C HIS A 662 -8.68 35.02 -1.95
N MET A 663 -7.56 35.53 -1.46
CA MET A 663 -7.23 35.48 -0.04
C MET A 663 -8.25 36.24 0.80
N ALA A 664 -8.65 37.45 0.36
CA ALA A 664 -9.63 38.26 1.06
C ALA A 664 -11.00 37.57 1.12
N LEU A 665 -11.45 37.00 -0.02
CA LEU A 665 -12.69 36.24 -0.07
C LEU A 665 -12.64 35.03 0.89
N PHE A 666 -11.57 34.26 0.86
CA PHE A 666 -11.41 33.12 1.77
C PHE A 666 -11.46 33.55 3.24
N ALA A 667 -10.73 34.61 3.59
CA ALA A 667 -10.67 35.17 4.94
C ALA A 667 -12.00 35.80 5.40
N GLU A 668 -12.76 36.40 4.48
CA GLU A 668 -14.09 36.96 4.76
C GLU A 668 -15.07 35.90 5.27
N GLY A 669 -14.98 34.68 4.73
CA GLY A 669 -15.83 33.58 5.21
C GLY A 669 -15.63 33.30 6.71
N PHE A 670 -14.39 33.33 7.22
CA PHE A 670 -14.12 33.17 8.65
C PHE A 670 -14.67 34.33 9.49
N ARG A 671 -14.55 35.56 9.00
CA ARG A 671 -15.12 36.74 9.68
C ARG A 671 -16.64 36.63 9.81
N ARG A 672 -17.31 36.20 8.73
CA ARG A 672 -18.78 35.97 8.74
C ARG A 672 -19.19 34.80 9.66
N ALA A 673 -18.31 33.85 9.86
CA ALA A 673 -18.50 32.78 10.84
C ALA A 673 -18.27 33.22 12.30
N GLY A 674 -17.90 34.47 12.55
CA GLY A 674 -17.64 35.03 13.88
C GLY A 674 -16.19 34.99 14.33
N TRP A 675 -15.23 34.75 13.42
CA TRP A 675 -13.80 34.88 13.70
C TRP A 675 -13.41 36.34 13.90
N ASN A 676 -12.90 36.68 15.09
CA ASN A 676 -12.52 38.02 15.47
C ASN A 676 -11.01 38.35 15.28
N GLY A 677 -10.27 37.42 14.69
CA GLY A 677 -8.87 37.65 14.35
C GLY A 677 -8.72 38.74 13.31
N THR A 678 -7.77 39.64 13.51
CA THR A 678 -7.50 40.75 12.58
C THR A 678 -6.72 40.24 11.38
N ILE A 679 -7.34 40.16 10.21
CA ILE A 679 -6.62 40.01 8.94
C ILE A 679 -6.15 41.41 8.50
N ALA A 680 -5.04 41.87 9.04
CA ALA A 680 -4.40 43.07 8.53
C ALA A 680 -3.86 42.76 7.13
N LEU A 681 -4.48 43.38 6.13
CA LEU A 681 -3.95 43.44 4.76
C LEU A 681 -2.80 44.48 4.77
N GLU A 682 -1.63 44.09 5.28
CA GLU A 682 -0.45 44.93 5.13
C GLU A 682 -0.09 45.05 3.65
N GLU A 683 0.06 46.29 3.22
CA GLU A 683 0.55 46.71 1.92
C GLU A 683 1.99 46.19 1.77
N ALA A 684 2.18 45.11 0.96
CA ALA A 684 3.48 44.82 0.39
C ALA A 684 3.47 45.29 -1.06
N GLY A 685 4.32 46.29 -1.30
CA GLY A 685 4.57 46.90 -2.58
C GLY A 685 5.12 45.96 -3.66
#